data_d7d4b51e73a1412847a8444819ca17b9
#
_entry.id   d7d4b51e73a1412847a8444819ca17b9
#
_cell.length_a   1.000
_cell.length_b   1.000
_cell.length_c   1.000
_cell.angle_alpha   90.00
_cell.angle_beta   90.00
_cell.angle_gamma   90.00
#
_symmetry.space_group_name_H-M   'P 1'
#
loop_
_entity.id
_entity.type
_entity.pdbx_description
1 polymer ?
#
loop_
_entity_poly.entity_id
_entity_poly.type
_entity_poly.pdbx_seq_one_letter_code
_entity_poly.pdbx_strand_id
1 'polypeptide(L)'
;MKRLIEQLRAIVGRDAVLHERDELLVYECDGLPQHKHPPRAVVFPATTGQVSNIMRVLQSERVPFVPRGAGTGLSGGAVALQEAVIIEFARMRKLLHLDVANRRATVQTGMVNAQLSQLVAPHGLYYAPDPSSQTTCTIGGNIAENSGGIHCLKYGVTVDHVIAAKVVLSDGEVVDFSAESAGYDLLGVFIGSEGTFGLATEATVKLLPLPPAVRTMLADFLDIDDASRAVSAIIAAGVIPAGLEMIDRATICAVEASVFAAGMPQDAAGALLIELDGLEAGIDEETERVAGICRAHGARAVRRAQNETERKKLWAARKSAFGAMGRLSPDLMLQDAVVPRSRLPEVLAETYRIGERYGLRVANVFHAGDGNLHPLIPFDSRDLDETERVRLAGQAIMQKCVEVGGTITGEHGVGFDKSAYMPLIFSDDDMAAMLRVRSAFDPSGLCNPGKIIPALSGCGEGRVVATTEFNAETQRRRDAEKEKEAVALTTPYSLLPTPHFLHSPADLVATAPAEMTLREFNERLREHRQWLPLDPPDAATATLGGIVATNAAGPLALHYGAPRNLVLGMRVKLPDGTNIKTGGRVVKNVAGYDLGKLFTGSQGELGRIEEITFKLRPLPDSDITVAICGPRATLWQMGRKLWLANLQPVALELTGPAVARMLELPCGADECALLARCAGTIAQTSWQISQIQAKSDATQGLLERHSDEIWPYLSALLGAKELALTNWLIWRAQALPGQALAHINETREMLATFLPHNLKLDDGLLWQAGLGNGRIRFVFPGLPCHTASRQAFTDLRANCASLVLEKAPADWRASFDFWGIDERAARLMARIKAQFAVMKQTA
;
A
#
# COMPACT_ATOMS: atom_id res chain seq x y z
N MET A 1 -13.94 36.36 12.18
CA MET A 1 -13.91 36.21 10.72
C MET A 1 -12.97 37.16 10.02
N LYS A 2 -13.20 38.52 9.99
CA LYS A 2 -12.34 39.46 9.26
C LYS A 2 -10.85 39.33 9.58
N ARG A 3 -10.48 39.22 10.85
CA ARG A 3 -9.09 39.06 11.29
C ARG A 3 -8.45 37.78 10.72
N LEU A 4 -9.14 36.63 10.77
CA LEU A 4 -8.66 35.39 10.21
C LEU A 4 -8.41 35.51 8.70
N ILE A 5 -9.34 36.08 7.93
CA ILE A 5 -9.19 36.28 6.49
C ILE A 5 -7.98 37.16 6.16
N GLU A 6 -7.77 38.24 6.92
CA GLU A 6 -6.60 39.11 6.72
C GLU A 6 -5.28 38.40 7.04
N GLN A 7 -5.23 37.55 8.09
CA GLN A 7 -4.06 36.74 8.42
C GLN A 7 -3.78 35.75 7.29
N LEU A 8 -4.79 35.05 6.77
CA LEU A 8 -4.64 34.11 5.64
C LEU A 8 -4.17 34.82 4.37
N ARG A 9 -4.77 35.99 4.06
CA ARG A 9 -4.36 36.83 2.92
C ARG A 9 -2.91 37.33 3.02
N ALA A 10 -2.43 37.61 4.20
CA ALA A 10 -1.05 38.01 4.42
C ALA A 10 -0.05 36.87 4.08
N ILE A 11 -0.48 35.60 4.17
CA ILE A 11 0.37 34.43 3.87
C ILE A 11 0.36 34.11 2.37
N VAL A 12 -0.82 34.06 1.73
CA VAL A 12 -0.97 33.49 0.37
C VAL A 12 -1.30 34.54 -0.70
N GLY A 13 -1.59 35.78 -0.29
CA GLY A 13 -2.09 36.82 -1.17
C GLY A 13 -3.62 36.91 -1.19
N ARG A 14 -4.14 38.08 -1.59
CA ARG A 14 -5.55 38.40 -1.51
C ARG A 14 -6.41 37.47 -2.39
N ASP A 15 -5.98 37.21 -3.62
CA ASP A 15 -6.72 36.44 -4.63
C ASP A 15 -6.65 34.91 -4.35
N ALA A 16 -5.91 34.49 -3.34
CA ALA A 16 -5.76 33.11 -2.95
C ALA A 16 -6.56 32.76 -1.68
N VAL A 17 -7.54 33.60 -1.30
CA VAL A 17 -8.47 33.36 -0.18
C VAL A 17 -9.87 33.70 -0.62
N LEU A 18 -10.72 32.70 -0.81
CA LEU A 18 -12.16 32.83 -1.08
C LEU A 18 -12.91 32.81 0.24
N HIS A 19 -13.91 33.67 0.37
CA HIS A 19 -14.70 33.78 1.60
C HIS A 19 -16.11 34.34 1.37
N GLU A 20 -16.42 34.74 0.14
CA GLU A 20 -17.76 35.14 -0.22
C GLU A 20 -18.65 33.92 -0.45
N ARG A 21 -19.91 33.99 -0.01
CA ARG A 21 -20.84 32.87 0.00
C ARG A 21 -20.93 32.18 -1.37
N ASP A 22 -21.04 32.95 -2.44
CA ASP A 22 -21.23 32.40 -3.79
C ASP A 22 -19.97 31.66 -4.29
N GLU A 23 -18.76 32.11 -3.90
CA GLU A 23 -17.50 31.46 -4.20
C GLU A 23 -17.35 30.11 -3.46
N LEU A 24 -17.90 30.01 -2.24
CA LEU A 24 -17.77 28.83 -1.38
C LEU A 24 -18.70 27.68 -1.80
N LEU A 25 -19.77 27.94 -2.56
CA LEU A 25 -20.70 26.89 -3.02
C LEU A 25 -20.02 25.80 -3.85
N VAL A 26 -18.95 26.12 -4.58
CA VAL A 26 -18.18 25.16 -5.39
C VAL A 26 -17.42 24.14 -4.50
N TYR A 27 -17.26 24.46 -3.22
CA TYR A 27 -16.50 23.66 -2.25
C TYR A 27 -17.37 23.03 -1.16
N GLU A 28 -18.70 23.13 -1.27
CA GLU A 28 -19.63 22.63 -0.26
C GLU A 28 -19.73 21.09 -0.19
N CYS A 29 -19.33 20.38 -1.27
CA CYS A 29 -19.34 18.94 -1.35
C CYS A 29 -18.06 18.39 -2.00
N ASP A 30 -17.86 17.10 -1.95
CA ASP A 30 -16.88 16.35 -2.75
C ASP A 30 -17.58 15.62 -3.90
N GLY A 31 -17.16 14.40 -4.26
CA GLY A 31 -17.79 13.54 -5.25
C GLY A 31 -19.19 13.02 -4.86
N LEU A 32 -19.60 13.23 -3.60
CA LEU A 32 -20.94 12.92 -3.09
C LEU A 32 -21.76 14.19 -2.93
N PRO A 33 -22.52 14.63 -3.95
CA PRO A 33 -23.23 15.92 -3.96
C PRO A 33 -24.39 15.99 -2.94
N GLN A 34 -24.82 14.89 -2.35
CA GLN A 34 -25.83 14.86 -1.30
C GLN A 34 -25.34 15.45 0.03
N HIS A 35 -24.03 15.52 0.24
CA HIS A 35 -23.42 16.02 1.47
C HIS A 35 -22.91 17.46 1.29
N LYS A 36 -23.72 18.43 1.65
CA LYS A 36 -23.45 19.85 1.42
C LYS A 36 -23.12 20.58 2.72
N HIS A 37 -21.86 20.97 2.85
CA HIS A 37 -21.37 21.75 4.00
C HIS A 37 -20.46 22.87 3.52
N PRO A 38 -20.98 24.09 3.32
CA PRO A 38 -20.19 25.23 2.90
C PRO A 38 -19.06 25.53 3.88
N PRO A 39 -17.80 25.65 3.40
CA PRO A 39 -16.67 25.96 4.27
C PRO A 39 -16.75 27.40 4.77
N ARG A 40 -15.96 27.71 5.81
CA ARG A 40 -15.80 29.08 6.34
C ARG A 40 -14.98 29.97 5.39
N ALA A 41 -14.00 29.40 4.74
CA ALA A 41 -13.15 30.00 3.70
C ALA A 41 -12.40 28.90 2.94
N VAL A 42 -11.88 29.25 1.75
CA VAL A 42 -10.96 28.37 1.00
C VAL A 42 -9.65 29.13 0.81
N VAL A 43 -8.52 28.49 1.12
CA VAL A 43 -7.18 29.07 1.00
C VAL A 43 -6.30 28.23 0.07
N PHE A 44 -5.57 28.87 -0.84
CA PHE A 44 -4.78 28.24 -1.89
C PHE A 44 -3.28 28.50 -1.67
N PRO A 45 -2.58 27.68 -0.89
CA PRO A 45 -1.13 27.76 -0.76
C PRO A 45 -0.43 27.33 -2.06
N ALA A 46 0.81 27.80 -2.26
CA ALA A 46 1.69 27.43 -3.36
C ALA A 46 2.99 26.75 -2.89
N THR A 47 3.26 26.77 -1.59
CA THR A 47 4.48 26.21 -0.99
C THR A 47 4.21 25.56 0.36
N THR A 48 5.07 24.61 0.75
CA THR A 48 5.05 23.98 2.09
C THR A 48 5.12 25.03 3.21
N GLY A 49 5.92 26.07 3.07
CA GLY A 49 6.02 27.14 4.06
C GLY A 49 4.72 27.92 4.24
N GLN A 50 3.97 28.15 3.17
CA GLN A 50 2.63 28.76 3.27
C GLN A 50 1.64 27.84 4.00
N VAL A 51 1.64 26.53 3.70
CA VAL A 51 0.81 25.56 4.43
C VAL A 51 1.14 25.57 5.91
N SER A 52 2.44 25.52 6.27
CA SER A 52 2.89 25.58 7.66
C SER A 52 2.39 26.85 8.38
N ASN A 53 2.50 28.01 7.74
CA ASN A 53 2.03 29.28 8.32
C ASN A 53 0.50 29.35 8.45
N ILE A 54 -0.25 28.82 7.47
CA ILE A 54 -1.71 28.70 7.52
C ILE A 54 -2.11 27.84 8.71
N MET A 55 -1.50 26.68 8.88
CA MET A 55 -1.82 25.76 9.97
C MET A 55 -1.54 26.37 11.34
N ARG A 56 -0.44 27.11 11.50
CA ARG A 56 -0.16 27.85 12.75
C ARG A 56 -1.22 28.90 13.06
N VAL A 57 -1.70 29.63 12.07
CA VAL A 57 -2.80 30.60 12.23
C VAL A 57 -4.09 29.88 12.65
N LEU A 58 -4.48 28.82 11.92
CA LEU A 58 -5.70 28.06 12.22
C LEU A 58 -5.63 27.42 13.62
N GLN A 59 -4.46 26.87 14.00
CA GLN A 59 -4.20 26.35 15.32
C GLN A 59 -4.37 27.42 16.42
N SER A 60 -3.77 28.61 16.21
CA SER A 60 -3.85 29.72 17.21
C SER A 60 -5.27 30.26 17.38
N GLU A 61 -6.03 30.30 16.31
CA GLU A 61 -7.44 30.73 16.29
C GLU A 61 -8.43 29.60 16.61
N ARG A 62 -7.94 28.36 16.84
CA ARG A 62 -8.72 27.13 17.07
C ARG A 62 -9.78 26.87 15.99
N VAL A 63 -9.42 27.09 14.72
CA VAL A 63 -10.29 26.86 13.57
C VAL A 63 -10.00 25.53 12.94
N PRO A 64 -10.99 24.64 12.79
CA PRO A 64 -10.83 23.38 12.08
C PRO A 64 -10.46 23.61 10.61
N PHE A 65 -9.74 22.65 10.01
CA PHE A 65 -9.37 22.72 8.62
C PHE A 65 -9.48 21.36 7.92
N VAL A 66 -9.73 21.43 6.62
CA VAL A 66 -9.90 20.25 5.74
C VAL A 66 -8.94 20.41 4.58
N PRO A 67 -8.02 19.44 4.34
CA PRO A 67 -7.24 19.45 3.10
C PRO A 67 -8.12 19.02 1.92
N ARG A 68 -7.93 19.65 0.77
CA ARG A 68 -8.64 19.31 -0.45
C ARG A 68 -7.70 19.28 -1.64
N GLY A 69 -7.74 18.18 -2.39
CA GLY A 69 -7.19 18.11 -3.73
C GLY A 69 -8.25 18.51 -4.75
N ALA A 70 -8.60 17.62 -5.68
CA ALA A 70 -9.63 17.90 -6.68
C ALA A 70 -11.08 17.66 -6.20
N GLY A 71 -11.28 17.19 -4.96
CA GLY A 71 -12.63 16.92 -4.43
C GLY A 71 -13.36 15.78 -5.13
N THR A 72 -12.63 14.79 -5.66
CA THR A 72 -13.18 13.63 -6.36
C THR A 72 -13.51 12.46 -5.43
N GLY A 73 -13.24 12.58 -4.12
CA GLY A 73 -13.49 11.53 -3.12
C GLY A 73 -14.98 11.18 -3.03
N LEU A 74 -15.26 9.93 -2.64
CA LEU A 74 -16.61 9.34 -2.55
C LEU A 74 -16.92 8.84 -1.13
N SER A 75 -16.41 9.56 -0.13
CA SER A 75 -16.61 9.24 1.29
C SER A 75 -16.97 10.45 2.15
N GLY A 76 -17.06 11.64 1.56
CA GLY A 76 -17.22 12.88 2.31
C GLY A 76 -15.93 13.35 3.00
N GLY A 77 -14.76 12.80 2.61
CA GLY A 77 -13.45 13.10 3.21
C GLY A 77 -13.04 14.55 3.08
N ALA A 78 -13.33 15.20 1.95
CA ALA A 78 -13.01 16.60 1.66
C ALA A 78 -14.12 17.60 2.02
N VAL A 79 -15.18 17.17 2.72
CA VAL A 79 -16.30 18.02 3.12
C VAL A 79 -15.98 18.78 4.41
N ALA A 80 -16.22 20.09 4.44
CA ALA A 80 -15.89 20.98 5.56
C ALA A 80 -16.91 20.91 6.69
N LEU A 81 -16.86 19.89 7.53
CA LEU A 81 -17.65 19.82 8.74
C LEU A 81 -17.20 20.93 9.73
N GLN A 82 -18.09 21.30 10.67
CA GLN A 82 -17.82 22.26 11.76
C GLN A 82 -17.33 23.64 11.26
N GLU A 83 -17.84 24.11 10.13
CA GLU A 83 -17.41 25.39 9.53
C GLU A 83 -15.87 25.47 9.35
N ALA A 84 -15.25 24.41 8.90
CA ALA A 84 -13.80 24.34 8.72
C ALA A 84 -13.34 25.25 7.56
N VAL A 85 -12.06 25.63 7.59
CA VAL A 85 -11.36 26.24 6.47
C VAL A 85 -10.83 25.15 5.55
N ILE A 86 -11.11 25.22 4.25
CA ILE A 86 -10.51 24.34 3.26
C ILE A 86 -9.13 24.85 2.87
N ILE A 87 -8.12 23.96 2.91
CA ILE A 87 -6.78 24.18 2.37
C ILE A 87 -6.71 23.47 1.03
N GLU A 88 -6.78 24.20 -0.07
CA GLU A 88 -6.89 23.67 -1.43
C GLU A 88 -5.54 23.65 -2.13
N PHE A 89 -5.13 22.47 -2.62
CA PHE A 89 -3.78 22.23 -3.15
C PHE A 89 -3.62 22.50 -4.66
N ALA A 90 -4.61 23.02 -5.35
CA ALA A 90 -4.60 23.21 -6.81
C ALA A 90 -3.43 24.06 -7.34
N ARG A 91 -2.78 24.89 -6.50
CA ARG A 91 -1.58 25.67 -6.86
C ARG A 91 -0.27 24.93 -6.63
N MET A 92 -0.29 23.79 -5.93
CA MET A 92 0.88 22.96 -5.59
C MET A 92 0.98 21.77 -6.53
N ARG A 93 1.28 21.97 -7.83
CA ARG A 93 1.25 20.95 -8.88
C ARG A 93 2.54 20.80 -9.69
N LYS A 94 3.69 21.16 -9.10
CA LYS A 94 4.97 21.09 -9.81
C LYS A 94 5.58 19.70 -9.70
N LEU A 95 6.20 19.23 -10.79
CA LEU A 95 7.24 18.21 -10.76
C LEU A 95 8.52 18.89 -10.24
N LEU A 96 8.97 18.51 -9.04
CA LEU A 96 10.12 19.11 -8.38
C LEU A 96 11.43 18.45 -8.81
N HIS A 97 11.43 17.13 -8.95
CA HIS A 97 12.59 16.36 -9.36
C HIS A 97 12.17 15.08 -10.08
N LEU A 98 12.87 14.71 -11.15
CA LEU A 98 12.71 13.43 -11.84
C LEU A 98 14.05 12.72 -11.88
N ASP A 99 14.13 11.57 -11.20
CA ASP A 99 15.30 10.69 -11.19
C ASP A 99 14.99 9.41 -11.98
N VAL A 100 15.23 9.48 -13.28
CA VAL A 100 14.98 8.38 -14.21
C VAL A 100 15.83 7.15 -13.88
N ALA A 101 17.09 7.38 -13.48
CA ALA A 101 18.04 6.31 -13.17
C ALA A 101 17.60 5.48 -11.95
N ASN A 102 16.95 6.10 -10.99
CA ASN A 102 16.42 5.44 -9.79
C ASN A 102 14.91 5.22 -9.84
N ARG A 103 14.25 5.56 -10.98
CA ARG A 103 12.81 5.41 -11.20
C ARG A 103 11.98 6.08 -10.10
N ARG A 104 12.29 7.34 -9.80
CA ARG A 104 11.61 8.15 -8.78
C ARG A 104 11.22 9.51 -9.32
N ALA A 105 10.12 10.05 -8.83
CA ALA A 105 9.75 11.45 -9.06
C ALA A 105 9.34 12.09 -7.74
N THR A 106 9.77 13.33 -7.51
CA THR A 106 9.30 14.16 -6.40
C THR A 106 8.38 15.25 -6.94
N VAL A 107 7.15 15.30 -6.43
CA VAL A 107 6.10 16.20 -6.89
C VAL A 107 5.47 16.95 -5.73
N GLN A 108 4.90 18.10 -6.01
CA GLN A 108 3.93 18.73 -5.12
C GLN A 108 2.59 17.98 -5.17
N THR A 109 1.92 17.84 -4.02
CA THR A 109 0.79 16.92 -3.86
C THR A 109 -0.50 17.32 -4.58
N GLY A 110 -0.64 18.56 -5.03
CA GLY A 110 -1.71 18.98 -5.94
C GLY A 110 -1.51 18.58 -7.41
N MET A 111 -0.41 17.87 -7.75
CA MET A 111 -0.19 17.29 -9.08
C MET A 111 -1.30 16.30 -9.41
N VAL A 112 -1.90 16.41 -10.60
CA VAL A 112 -2.90 15.46 -11.09
C VAL A 112 -2.23 14.10 -11.38
N ASN A 113 -2.85 13.02 -10.94
CA ASN A 113 -2.32 11.67 -11.08
C ASN A 113 -1.90 11.33 -12.53
N ALA A 114 -2.82 11.46 -13.49
CA ALA A 114 -2.54 11.15 -14.90
C ALA A 114 -1.47 12.09 -15.50
N GLN A 115 -1.38 13.33 -15.03
CA GLN A 115 -0.38 14.30 -15.51
C GLN A 115 1.04 13.82 -15.15
N LEU A 116 1.24 13.23 -13.96
CA LEU A 116 2.53 12.66 -13.61
C LEU A 116 2.94 11.56 -14.59
N SER A 117 2.05 10.60 -14.88
CA SER A 117 2.34 9.53 -15.84
C SER A 117 2.64 10.07 -17.25
N GLN A 118 1.93 11.12 -17.68
CA GLN A 118 2.21 11.79 -18.95
C GLN A 118 3.60 12.44 -18.98
N LEU A 119 4.01 13.10 -17.90
CA LEU A 119 5.32 13.76 -17.80
C LEU A 119 6.49 12.78 -17.82
N VAL A 120 6.33 11.57 -17.27
CA VAL A 120 7.39 10.57 -17.19
C VAL A 120 7.36 9.54 -18.34
N ALA A 121 6.28 9.48 -19.12
CA ALA A 121 6.12 8.56 -20.26
C ALA A 121 7.23 8.68 -21.33
N PRO A 122 7.79 9.88 -21.69
CA PRO A 122 8.90 9.99 -22.60
C PRO A 122 10.17 9.25 -22.15
N HIS A 123 10.26 8.92 -20.84
CA HIS A 123 11.35 8.13 -20.27
C HIS A 123 11.04 6.64 -20.15
N GLY A 124 9.93 6.16 -20.75
CA GLY A 124 9.48 4.78 -20.65
C GLY A 124 8.98 4.40 -19.27
N LEU A 125 8.53 5.39 -18.47
CA LEU A 125 8.07 5.22 -17.09
C LEU A 125 6.61 5.64 -16.93
N TYR A 126 5.96 5.17 -15.85
CA TYR A 126 4.63 5.61 -15.45
C TYR A 126 4.44 5.49 -13.92
N TYR A 127 3.44 6.16 -13.39
CA TYR A 127 2.96 6.03 -12.01
C TYR A 127 1.79 5.04 -11.99
N ALA A 128 1.94 3.94 -11.26
CA ALA A 128 1.03 2.80 -11.39
C ALA A 128 -0.37 2.96 -10.78
N PRO A 129 -0.57 3.61 -9.59
CA PRO A 129 -1.91 3.80 -9.07
C PRO A 129 -2.79 4.59 -10.03
N ASP A 130 -3.91 4.00 -10.48
CA ASP A 130 -4.76 4.56 -11.54
C ASP A 130 -6.26 4.54 -11.18
N PRO A 131 -6.68 5.25 -10.11
CA PRO A 131 -8.08 5.34 -9.77
C PRO A 131 -8.92 5.85 -10.95
N SER A 132 -10.20 5.50 -11.00
CA SER A 132 -11.07 5.90 -12.12
C SER A 132 -11.09 7.42 -12.34
N SER A 133 -10.85 8.20 -11.29
CA SER A 133 -10.70 9.65 -11.31
C SER A 133 -9.30 10.16 -11.69
N GLN A 134 -8.38 9.31 -12.15
CA GLN A 134 -6.95 9.66 -12.37
C GLN A 134 -6.71 10.93 -13.22
N THR A 135 -7.63 11.27 -14.12
CA THR A 135 -7.52 12.46 -14.96
C THR A 135 -7.79 13.76 -14.21
N THR A 136 -8.29 13.68 -12.98
CA THR A 136 -8.70 14.82 -12.16
C THR A 136 -8.11 14.75 -10.75
N CYS A 137 -8.10 13.57 -10.10
CA CYS A 137 -7.60 13.41 -8.74
C CYS A 137 -6.13 13.79 -8.63
N THR A 138 -5.70 14.16 -7.42
CA THR A 138 -4.34 14.60 -7.13
C THR A 138 -3.54 13.54 -6.38
N ILE A 139 -2.22 13.59 -6.47
CA ILE A 139 -1.32 12.71 -5.70
C ILE A 139 -1.58 12.83 -4.20
N GLY A 140 -1.87 14.04 -3.69
CA GLY A 140 -2.22 14.25 -2.27
C GLY A 140 -3.55 13.63 -1.88
N GLY A 141 -4.55 13.66 -2.76
CA GLY A 141 -5.82 12.95 -2.57
C GLY A 141 -5.59 11.43 -2.55
N ASN A 142 -4.77 10.91 -3.47
CA ASN A 142 -4.43 9.49 -3.49
C ASN A 142 -3.70 9.06 -2.19
N ILE A 143 -2.81 9.89 -1.65
CA ILE A 143 -2.14 9.66 -0.36
C ILE A 143 -3.16 9.67 0.78
N ALA A 144 -4.07 10.64 0.81
CA ALA A 144 -5.05 10.77 1.89
C ALA A 144 -5.97 9.55 1.98
N GLU A 145 -6.43 9.02 0.85
CA GLU A 145 -7.36 7.88 0.78
C GLU A 145 -6.66 6.52 0.64
N ASN A 146 -5.34 6.47 0.41
CA ASN A 146 -4.62 5.28 -0.04
C ASN A 146 -5.26 4.68 -1.30
N SER A 147 -5.58 5.53 -2.26
CA SER A 147 -6.36 5.16 -3.45
C SER A 147 -5.76 4.00 -4.22
N GLY A 148 -6.65 3.18 -4.74
CA GLY A 148 -6.34 2.06 -5.60
C GLY A 148 -6.55 2.35 -7.09
N GLY A 149 -7.26 1.44 -7.77
CA GLY A 149 -7.61 1.48 -9.19
C GLY A 149 -7.64 0.09 -9.79
N ILE A 150 -7.70 0.05 -11.12
CA ILE A 150 -7.86 -1.18 -11.90
C ILE A 150 -6.66 -2.13 -11.76
N HIS A 151 -5.45 -1.56 -11.67
CA HIS A 151 -4.20 -2.32 -11.70
C HIS A 151 -3.67 -2.72 -10.32
N CYS A 152 -4.45 -2.53 -9.25
CA CYS A 152 -4.02 -2.80 -7.87
C CYS A 152 -3.72 -4.26 -7.59
N LEU A 153 -4.42 -5.18 -8.24
CA LEU A 153 -4.21 -6.62 -8.06
C LEU A 153 -2.75 -7.00 -8.22
N LYS A 154 -2.11 -6.50 -9.28
CA LYS A 154 -0.71 -6.77 -9.62
C LYS A 154 0.25 -5.78 -8.95
N TYR A 155 -0.05 -4.50 -9.03
CA TYR A 155 0.90 -3.44 -8.70
C TYR A 155 0.73 -2.83 -7.31
N GLY A 156 -0.40 -3.11 -6.63
CA GLY A 156 -0.70 -2.56 -5.31
C GLY A 156 -1.38 -1.19 -5.37
N VAL A 157 -1.54 -0.59 -4.21
CA VAL A 157 -2.22 0.69 -3.98
C VAL A 157 -1.21 1.81 -3.72
N THR A 158 -1.68 3.02 -3.45
CA THR A 158 -0.82 4.22 -3.29
C THR A 158 0.32 4.02 -2.27
N VAL A 159 0.09 3.34 -1.14
CA VAL A 159 1.12 3.10 -0.11
C VAL A 159 2.31 2.25 -0.61
N ASP A 160 2.11 1.47 -1.67
CA ASP A 160 3.17 0.68 -2.30
C ASP A 160 4.04 1.50 -3.26
N HIS A 161 3.60 2.71 -3.62
CA HIS A 161 4.24 3.57 -4.61
C HIS A 161 4.75 4.89 -4.05
N VAL A 162 4.39 5.28 -2.83
CA VAL A 162 4.94 6.47 -2.16
C VAL A 162 6.15 6.06 -1.34
N ILE A 163 7.31 6.67 -1.65
CA ILE A 163 8.59 6.41 -0.98
C ILE A 163 8.78 7.37 0.19
N ALA A 164 8.42 8.64 -0.01
CA ALA A 164 8.53 9.67 1.02
C ALA A 164 7.46 10.74 0.84
N ALA A 165 7.13 11.43 1.93
CA ALA A 165 6.23 12.57 1.92
C ALA A 165 6.73 13.64 2.89
N LYS A 166 6.67 14.91 2.46
CA LYS A 166 6.84 16.06 3.33
C LYS A 166 5.49 16.46 3.89
N VAL A 167 5.32 16.36 5.18
CA VAL A 167 4.06 16.52 5.90
C VAL A 167 4.12 17.74 6.81
N VAL A 168 3.06 18.53 6.81
CA VAL A 168 2.84 19.60 7.79
C VAL A 168 1.87 19.07 8.84
N LEU A 169 2.32 18.99 10.09
CA LEU A 169 1.51 18.54 11.23
C LEU A 169 0.55 19.65 11.69
N SER A 170 -0.40 19.32 12.57
CA SER A 170 -1.44 20.24 13.06
C SER A 170 -0.91 21.54 13.67
N ASP A 171 0.29 21.51 14.28
CA ASP A 171 0.98 22.66 14.87
C ASP A 171 1.80 23.48 13.85
N GLY A 172 1.80 23.07 12.57
CA GLY A 172 2.57 23.70 11.51
C GLY A 172 4.05 23.23 11.46
N GLU A 173 4.45 22.23 12.26
CA GLU A 173 5.77 21.61 12.14
C GLU A 173 5.85 20.84 10.81
N VAL A 174 6.98 20.95 10.11
CA VAL A 174 7.23 20.23 8.86
C VAL A 174 8.12 19.02 9.16
N VAL A 175 7.64 17.83 8.80
CA VAL A 175 8.34 16.56 9.01
C VAL A 175 8.42 15.78 7.71
N ASP A 176 9.55 15.12 7.47
CA ASP A 176 9.73 14.21 6.34
C ASP A 176 9.48 12.77 6.82
N PHE A 177 8.52 12.08 6.18
CA PHE A 177 8.26 10.66 6.37
C PHE A 177 8.80 9.87 5.20
N SER A 178 9.46 8.73 5.47
CA SER A 178 9.97 7.87 4.42
C SER A 178 9.79 6.38 4.77
N ALA A 179 9.41 5.59 3.77
CA ALA A 179 9.38 4.12 3.86
C ALA A 179 10.79 3.50 3.99
N GLU A 180 11.83 4.29 3.70
CA GLU A 180 13.24 3.90 3.79
C GLU A 180 13.86 4.28 5.13
N SER A 181 13.17 5.06 5.97
CA SER A 181 13.62 5.43 7.31
C SER A 181 13.56 4.25 8.28
N ALA A 182 14.38 4.33 9.32
CA ALA A 182 14.31 3.41 10.45
C ALA A 182 13.18 3.79 11.41
N GLY A 183 12.80 2.88 12.30
CA GLY A 183 11.76 3.08 13.30
C GLY A 183 10.37 2.75 12.80
N TYR A 184 9.36 3.40 13.38
CA TYR A 184 7.96 3.16 13.03
C TYR A 184 7.66 3.64 11.61
N ASP A 185 6.85 2.91 10.88
CA ASP A 185 6.43 3.30 9.54
C ASP A 185 5.40 4.45 9.58
N LEU A 186 5.92 5.65 9.89
CA LEU A 186 5.09 6.87 9.96
C LEU A 186 4.46 7.21 8.62
N LEU A 187 5.15 6.93 7.51
CA LEU A 187 4.60 7.13 6.18
C LEU A 187 3.43 6.17 5.92
N GLY A 188 3.59 4.91 6.27
CA GLY A 188 2.56 3.90 6.04
C GLY A 188 1.28 4.17 6.81
N VAL A 189 1.36 4.61 8.07
CA VAL A 189 0.18 4.95 8.88
C VAL A 189 -0.42 6.31 8.49
N PHE A 190 0.38 7.21 7.92
CA PHE A 190 -0.08 8.50 7.41
C PHE A 190 -0.90 8.37 6.11
N ILE A 191 -0.49 7.46 5.21
CA ILE A 191 -1.24 7.19 3.98
C ILE A 191 -2.56 6.51 4.33
N GLY A 192 -3.68 7.03 3.82
CA GLY A 192 -5.02 6.59 4.18
C GLY A 192 -5.56 7.23 5.47
N SER A 193 -4.92 8.30 5.98
CA SER A 193 -5.41 9.04 7.15
C SER A 193 -6.47 10.09 6.83
N GLU A 194 -6.86 10.25 5.58
CA GLU A 194 -7.89 11.19 5.11
C GLU A 194 -7.67 12.64 5.62
N GLY A 195 -6.39 13.05 5.71
CA GLY A 195 -6.02 14.39 6.18
C GLY A 195 -6.23 14.66 7.67
N THR A 196 -6.45 13.62 8.48
CA THR A 196 -6.63 13.76 9.94
C THR A 196 -5.34 13.78 10.73
N PHE A 197 -4.19 13.43 10.10
CA PHE A 197 -2.86 13.39 10.73
C PHE A 197 -1.97 14.57 10.33
N GLY A 198 -2.44 15.42 9.44
CA GLY A 198 -1.67 16.51 8.86
C GLY A 198 -1.79 16.52 7.34
N LEU A 199 -1.02 17.36 6.68
CA LEU A 199 -1.15 17.64 5.24
C LEU A 199 0.15 17.31 4.50
N ALA A 200 0.09 16.39 3.55
CA ALA A 200 1.20 16.14 2.63
C ALA A 200 1.31 17.29 1.62
N THR A 201 2.50 17.85 1.48
CA THR A 201 2.78 18.98 0.58
C THR A 201 3.67 18.60 -0.60
N GLU A 202 4.57 17.64 -0.40
CA GLU A 202 5.43 17.06 -1.42
C GLU A 202 5.44 15.54 -1.24
N ALA A 203 5.57 14.80 -2.33
CA ALA A 203 5.68 13.34 -2.30
C ALA A 203 6.77 12.87 -3.26
N THR A 204 7.60 11.95 -2.81
CA THR A 204 8.50 11.17 -3.67
C THR A 204 7.84 9.84 -3.97
N VAL A 205 7.61 9.56 -5.24
CA VAL A 205 6.92 8.36 -5.69
C VAL A 205 7.84 7.45 -6.50
N LYS A 206 7.59 6.15 -6.41
CA LYS A 206 8.19 5.11 -7.25
C LYS A 206 7.51 5.12 -8.61
N LEU A 207 8.32 5.10 -9.67
CA LEU A 207 7.87 4.94 -11.04
C LEU A 207 8.15 3.51 -11.51
N LEU A 208 7.26 2.97 -12.31
CA LEU A 208 7.45 1.67 -12.94
C LEU A 208 7.80 1.86 -14.43
N PRO A 209 8.59 0.95 -15.00
CA PRO A 209 8.78 0.92 -16.45
C PRO A 209 7.47 0.50 -17.14
N LEU A 210 7.20 1.10 -18.29
CA LEU A 210 6.10 0.64 -19.14
C LEU A 210 6.30 -0.85 -19.48
N PRO A 211 5.25 -1.67 -19.33
CA PRO A 211 5.37 -3.10 -19.63
C PRO A 211 5.70 -3.30 -21.11
N PRO A 212 6.66 -4.20 -21.45
CA PRO A 212 7.02 -4.48 -22.85
C PRO A 212 5.84 -5.02 -23.68
N ALA A 213 4.98 -5.80 -23.05
CA ALA A 213 3.80 -6.38 -23.69
C ALA A 213 2.56 -6.23 -22.83
N VAL A 214 1.41 -6.06 -23.49
CA VAL A 214 0.08 -6.02 -22.87
C VAL A 214 -0.87 -6.82 -23.73
N ARG A 215 -1.73 -7.64 -23.11
CA ARG A 215 -2.80 -8.42 -23.76
C ARG A 215 -4.11 -8.20 -23.02
N THR A 216 -5.12 -7.70 -23.72
CA THR A 216 -6.44 -7.45 -23.15
C THR A 216 -7.47 -8.37 -23.77
N MET A 217 -8.34 -8.96 -22.93
CA MET A 217 -9.40 -9.88 -23.34
C MET A 217 -10.74 -9.44 -22.75
N LEU A 218 -11.81 -9.71 -23.48
CA LEU A 218 -13.19 -9.65 -23.00
C LEU A 218 -13.77 -11.05 -23.05
N ALA A 219 -14.16 -11.60 -21.90
CA ALA A 219 -14.87 -12.87 -21.78
C ALA A 219 -16.32 -12.61 -21.34
N ASP A 220 -17.31 -13.12 -22.07
CA ASP A 220 -18.72 -12.94 -21.78
C ASP A 220 -19.38 -14.22 -21.30
N PHE A 221 -20.33 -14.07 -20.36
CA PHE A 221 -21.00 -15.16 -19.67
C PHE A 221 -22.51 -14.96 -19.68
N LEU A 222 -23.25 -16.10 -19.77
CA LEU A 222 -24.70 -16.11 -19.65
C LEU A 222 -25.19 -16.23 -18.20
N ASP A 223 -24.27 -16.52 -17.28
CA ASP A 223 -24.47 -16.57 -15.84
C ASP A 223 -23.39 -15.78 -15.13
N ILE A 224 -23.77 -14.88 -14.19
CA ILE A 224 -22.85 -14.03 -13.44
C ILE A 224 -22.01 -14.85 -12.44
N ASP A 225 -22.58 -15.96 -11.94
CA ASP A 225 -21.88 -16.86 -11.04
C ASP A 225 -20.73 -17.59 -11.73
N ASP A 226 -20.90 -17.93 -13.01
CA ASP A 226 -19.84 -18.52 -13.85
C ASP A 226 -18.70 -17.53 -14.02
N ALA A 227 -18.99 -16.26 -14.29
CA ALA A 227 -17.99 -15.21 -14.36
C ALA A 227 -17.20 -15.07 -13.02
N SER A 228 -17.90 -15.11 -11.89
CA SER A 228 -17.30 -15.01 -10.56
C SER A 228 -16.43 -16.23 -10.23
N ARG A 229 -16.83 -17.43 -10.65
CA ARG A 229 -16.03 -18.65 -10.51
C ARG A 229 -14.77 -18.59 -11.37
N ALA A 230 -14.87 -18.06 -12.60
CA ALA A 230 -13.72 -17.86 -13.48
C ALA A 230 -12.67 -16.92 -12.85
N VAL A 231 -13.09 -15.83 -12.21
CA VAL A 231 -12.18 -14.94 -11.47
C VAL A 231 -11.38 -15.70 -10.41
N SER A 232 -12.06 -16.46 -9.56
CA SER A 232 -11.41 -17.24 -8.50
C SER A 232 -10.47 -18.30 -9.09
N ALA A 233 -10.87 -18.95 -10.18
CA ALA A 233 -10.07 -19.98 -10.85
C ALA A 233 -8.79 -19.42 -11.52
N ILE A 234 -8.85 -18.23 -12.11
CA ILE A 234 -7.67 -17.56 -12.69
C ILE A 234 -6.62 -17.32 -11.59
N ILE A 235 -7.03 -16.77 -10.45
CA ILE A 235 -6.14 -16.49 -9.33
C ILE A 235 -5.61 -17.79 -8.70
N ALA A 236 -6.47 -18.79 -8.50
CA ALA A 236 -6.08 -20.11 -7.98
C ALA A 236 -5.10 -20.84 -8.91
N ALA A 237 -5.18 -20.61 -10.23
CA ALA A 237 -4.23 -21.13 -11.21
C ALA A 237 -2.86 -20.43 -11.15
N GLY A 238 -2.67 -19.44 -10.28
CA GLY A 238 -1.41 -18.72 -10.11
C GLY A 238 -1.20 -17.57 -11.09
N VAL A 239 -2.21 -17.19 -11.87
CA VAL A 239 -2.13 -16.03 -12.77
C VAL A 239 -2.59 -14.79 -12.00
N ILE A 240 -1.78 -13.74 -12.04
CA ILE A 240 -2.11 -12.43 -11.44
C ILE A 240 -2.22 -11.41 -12.58
N PRO A 241 -3.43 -11.20 -13.14
CA PRO A 241 -3.64 -10.20 -14.18
C PRO A 241 -3.27 -8.79 -13.73
N ALA A 242 -2.87 -7.94 -14.66
CA ALA A 242 -2.70 -6.51 -14.42
C ALA A 242 -4.03 -5.85 -14.07
N GLY A 243 -5.11 -6.27 -14.74
CA GLY A 243 -6.48 -5.89 -14.45
C GLY A 243 -7.45 -7.07 -14.64
N LEU A 244 -8.41 -7.20 -13.72
CA LEU A 244 -9.45 -8.23 -13.80
C LEU A 244 -10.76 -7.65 -13.27
N GLU A 245 -11.58 -7.17 -14.22
CA GLU A 245 -12.77 -6.37 -13.98
C GLU A 245 -14.03 -7.13 -14.36
N MET A 246 -15.09 -6.98 -13.57
CA MET A 246 -16.40 -7.52 -13.90
C MET A 246 -17.40 -6.39 -14.19
N ILE A 247 -18.23 -6.60 -15.22
CA ILE A 247 -19.29 -5.70 -15.63
C ILE A 247 -20.56 -6.53 -15.81
N ASP A 248 -21.64 -6.20 -15.10
CA ASP A 248 -22.91 -6.89 -15.23
C ASP A 248 -23.74 -6.38 -16.42
N ARG A 249 -24.82 -7.09 -16.74
CA ARG A 249 -25.71 -6.77 -17.86
C ARG A 249 -26.28 -5.35 -17.78
N ALA A 250 -26.70 -4.91 -16.60
CA ALA A 250 -27.30 -3.60 -16.42
C ALA A 250 -26.29 -2.49 -16.78
N THR A 251 -25.06 -2.64 -16.32
CA THR A 251 -23.95 -1.73 -16.62
C THR A 251 -23.53 -1.82 -18.11
N ILE A 252 -23.44 -3.03 -18.68
CA ILE A 252 -23.14 -3.22 -20.13
C ILE A 252 -24.16 -2.44 -20.96
N CYS A 253 -25.45 -2.60 -20.70
CA CYS A 253 -26.50 -1.91 -21.46
C CYS A 253 -26.40 -0.37 -21.30
N ALA A 254 -26.12 0.14 -20.10
CA ALA A 254 -25.96 1.57 -19.86
C ALA A 254 -24.75 2.14 -20.61
N VAL A 255 -23.62 1.45 -20.61
CA VAL A 255 -22.39 1.85 -21.32
C VAL A 255 -22.58 1.78 -22.83
N GLU A 256 -23.17 0.72 -23.35
CA GLU A 256 -23.40 0.54 -24.81
C GLU A 256 -24.43 1.56 -25.35
N ALA A 257 -25.32 2.06 -24.50
CA ALA A 257 -26.23 3.16 -24.86
C ALA A 257 -25.56 4.57 -24.76
N SER A 258 -24.30 4.64 -24.35
CA SER A 258 -23.54 5.89 -24.16
C SER A 258 -22.58 6.18 -25.31
N VAL A 259 -21.86 7.30 -25.24
CA VAL A 259 -20.76 7.64 -26.16
C VAL A 259 -19.53 6.74 -25.99
N PHE A 260 -19.49 5.93 -24.97
CA PHE A 260 -18.39 5.00 -24.64
C PHE A 260 -18.65 3.57 -25.10
N ALA A 261 -19.66 3.34 -25.95
CA ALA A 261 -19.97 2.01 -26.47
C ALA A 261 -18.74 1.33 -27.07
N ALA A 262 -18.46 0.10 -26.62
CA ALA A 262 -17.26 -0.68 -27.00
C ALA A 262 -17.59 -1.99 -27.74
N GLY A 263 -18.88 -2.22 -28.04
CA GLY A 263 -19.36 -3.46 -28.67
C GLY A 263 -19.35 -4.65 -27.70
N MET A 264 -19.69 -4.38 -26.44
CA MET A 264 -19.91 -5.43 -25.45
C MET A 264 -21.27 -6.12 -25.68
N PRO A 265 -21.38 -7.43 -25.44
CA PRO A 265 -22.61 -8.16 -25.69
C PRO A 265 -23.68 -7.82 -24.65
N GLN A 266 -24.78 -7.16 -25.10
CA GLN A 266 -25.84 -6.70 -24.21
C GLN A 266 -26.76 -7.83 -23.70
N ASP A 267 -26.66 -9.01 -24.29
CA ASP A 267 -27.40 -10.23 -23.92
C ASP A 267 -26.61 -11.08 -22.88
N ALA A 268 -25.35 -10.74 -22.59
CA ALA A 268 -24.58 -11.39 -21.55
C ALA A 268 -25.12 -11.02 -20.16
N ALA A 269 -25.10 -11.98 -19.23
CA ALA A 269 -25.37 -11.70 -17.81
C ALA A 269 -24.23 -10.90 -17.16
N GLY A 270 -23.00 -11.16 -17.61
CA GLY A 270 -21.81 -10.43 -17.20
C GLY A 270 -20.64 -10.63 -18.15
N ALA A 271 -19.66 -9.73 -18.06
CA ALA A 271 -18.42 -9.81 -18.81
C ALA A 271 -17.21 -9.55 -17.91
N LEU A 272 -16.13 -10.29 -18.17
CA LEU A 272 -14.82 -10.04 -17.59
C LEU A 272 -13.92 -9.32 -18.58
N LEU A 273 -13.41 -8.16 -18.20
CA LEU A 273 -12.34 -7.46 -18.89
C LEU A 273 -11.03 -7.79 -18.20
N ILE A 274 -10.14 -8.50 -18.90
CA ILE A 274 -8.92 -9.09 -18.34
C ILE A 274 -7.72 -8.51 -19.07
N GLU A 275 -6.75 -8.00 -18.34
CA GLU A 275 -5.50 -7.50 -18.90
C GLU A 275 -4.31 -8.23 -18.27
N LEU A 276 -3.46 -8.79 -19.12
CA LEU A 276 -2.16 -9.34 -18.77
C LEU A 276 -1.08 -8.43 -19.31
N ASP A 277 -0.05 -8.19 -18.54
CA ASP A 277 1.11 -7.41 -18.95
C ASP A 277 2.40 -7.97 -18.37
N GLY A 278 3.52 -7.66 -19.01
CA GLY A 278 4.83 -8.12 -18.58
C GLY A 278 5.83 -8.27 -19.71
N LEU A 279 6.70 -9.28 -19.60
CA LEU A 279 7.66 -9.62 -20.63
C LEU A 279 6.93 -10.18 -21.87
N GLU A 280 7.47 -9.91 -23.07
CA GLU A 280 6.91 -10.48 -24.31
C GLU A 280 6.96 -12.01 -24.30
N ALA A 281 8.02 -12.57 -23.71
CA ALA A 281 8.18 -14.03 -23.59
C ALA A 281 7.13 -14.60 -22.62
N GLY A 282 6.35 -15.56 -23.10
CA GLY A 282 5.35 -16.31 -22.31
C GLY A 282 4.01 -15.62 -22.11
N ILE A 283 3.83 -14.35 -22.51
CA ILE A 283 2.55 -13.64 -22.27
C ILE A 283 1.39 -14.21 -23.09
N ASP A 284 1.66 -14.69 -24.30
CA ASP A 284 0.63 -15.28 -25.15
C ASP A 284 0.18 -16.66 -24.65
N GLU A 285 1.09 -17.45 -24.10
CA GLU A 285 0.79 -18.74 -23.43
C GLU A 285 -0.06 -18.50 -22.17
N GLU A 286 0.30 -17.50 -21.37
CA GLU A 286 -0.46 -17.11 -20.18
C GLU A 286 -1.86 -16.59 -20.57
N THR A 287 -1.94 -15.83 -21.67
CA THR A 287 -3.22 -15.34 -22.23
C THR A 287 -4.12 -16.49 -22.63
N GLU A 288 -3.60 -17.51 -23.34
CA GLU A 288 -4.38 -18.70 -23.70
C GLU A 288 -4.79 -19.53 -22.49
N ARG A 289 -3.92 -19.64 -21.49
CA ARG A 289 -4.24 -20.29 -20.21
C ARG A 289 -5.43 -19.63 -19.54
N VAL A 290 -5.45 -18.31 -19.44
CA VAL A 290 -6.57 -17.54 -18.88
C VAL A 290 -7.83 -17.70 -19.72
N ALA A 291 -7.72 -17.63 -21.05
CA ALA A 291 -8.85 -17.84 -21.95
C ALA A 291 -9.43 -19.26 -21.80
N GLY A 292 -8.57 -20.27 -21.64
CA GLY A 292 -8.97 -21.65 -21.36
C GLY A 292 -9.73 -21.80 -20.04
N ILE A 293 -9.28 -21.13 -18.98
CA ILE A 293 -9.96 -21.10 -17.69
C ILE A 293 -11.36 -20.46 -17.81
N CYS A 294 -11.47 -19.31 -18.50
CA CYS A 294 -12.77 -18.67 -18.75
C CYS A 294 -13.75 -19.62 -19.48
N ARG A 295 -13.28 -20.31 -20.55
CA ARG A 295 -14.11 -21.27 -21.28
C ARG A 295 -14.53 -22.46 -20.40
N ALA A 296 -13.62 -23.00 -19.58
CA ALA A 296 -13.90 -24.09 -18.65
C ALA A 296 -14.95 -23.71 -17.58
N HIS A 297 -15.09 -22.42 -17.30
CA HIS A 297 -16.06 -21.86 -16.36
C HIS A 297 -17.26 -21.20 -17.06
N GLY A 298 -17.59 -21.61 -18.29
CA GLY A 298 -18.83 -21.23 -18.93
C GLY A 298 -18.79 -19.93 -19.75
N ALA A 299 -17.61 -19.38 -20.03
CA ALA A 299 -17.52 -18.25 -20.97
C ALA A 299 -18.04 -18.66 -22.35
N ARG A 300 -19.05 -17.94 -22.85
CA ARG A 300 -19.64 -18.15 -24.19
C ARG A 300 -18.65 -17.78 -25.30
N ALA A 301 -17.94 -16.68 -25.11
CA ALA A 301 -16.86 -16.23 -25.97
C ALA A 301 -15.75 -15.56 -25.19
N VAL A 302 -14.51 -15.67 -25.71
CA VAL A 302 -13.35 -14.92 -25.21
C VAL A 302 -12.72 -14.22 -26.40
N ARG A 303 -12.81 -12.90 -26.42
CA ARG A 303 -12.30 -12.05 -27.49
C ARG A 303 -11.05 -11.30 -27.03
N ARG A 304 -9.95 -11.36 -27.79
CA ARG A 304 -8.75 -10.55 -27.56
C ARG A 304 -8.88 -9.21 -28.28
N ALA A 305 -8.44 -8.13 -27.66
CA ALA A 305 -8.28 -6.85 -28.34
C ALA A 305 -7.21 -6.97 -29.44
N GLN A 306 -7.58 -6.59 -30.67
CA GLN A 306 -6.72 -6.76 -31.84
C GLN A 306 -5.61 -5.70 -31.92
N ASN A 307 -5.82 -4.54 -31.30
CA ASN A 307 -4.89 -3.41 -31.33
C ASN A 307 -5.12 -2.48 -30.13
N GLU A 308 -4.21 -1.52 -29.99
CA GLU A 308 -4.26 -0.54 -28.89
C GLU A 308 -5.52 0.34 -28.89
N THR A 309 -6.12 0.61 -30.05
CA THR A 309 -7.35 1.38 -30.17
C THR A 309 -8.53 0.62 -29.58
N GLU A 310 -8.65 -0.67 -29.88
CA GLU A 310 -9.69 -1.52 -29.29
C GLU A 310 -9.48 -1.69 -27.79
N ARG A 311 -8.23 -1.92 -27.35
CA ARG A 311 -7.88 -1.98 -25.93
C ARG A 311 -8.35 -0.73 -25.20
N LYS A 312 -7.95 0.45 -25.68
CA LYS A 312 -8.34 1.74 -25.09
C LYS A 312 -9.85 1.93 -25.04
N LYS A 313 -10.56 1.47 -26.07
CA LYS A 313 -12.03 1.56 -26.14
C LYS A 313 -12.70 0.71 -25.07
N LEU A 314 -12.25 -0.53 -24.87
CA LEU A 314 -12.74 -1.41 -23.80
C LEU A 314 -12.51 -0.80 -22.42
N TRP A 315 -11.30 -0.28 -22.16
CA TRP A 315 -10.98 0.36 -20.88
C TRP A 315 -11.73 1.68 -20.67
N ALA A 316 -11.95 2.48 -21.71
CA ALA A 316 -12.78 3.68 -21.65
C ALA A 316 -14.21 3.35 -21.27
N ALA A 317 -14.79 2.30 -21.86
CA ALA A 317 -16.11 1.79 -21.51
C ALA A 317 -16.21 1.41 -20.03
N ARG A 318 -15.22 0.65 -19.52
CA ARG A 318 -15.16 0.27 -18.09
C ARG A 318 -15.02 1.49 -17.17
N LYS A 319 -14.09 2.41 -17.47
CA LYS A 319 -13.83 3.61 -16.64
C LYS A 319 -15.02 4.57 -16.63
N SER A 320 -15.84 4.60 -17.69
CA SER A 320 -16.99 5.48 -17.82
C SER A 320 -18.30 4.87 -17.32
N ALA A 321 -18.26 3.64 -16.81
CA ALA A 321 -19.45 2.90 -16.39
C ALA A 321 -20.26 3.65 -15.32
N PHE A 322 -19.59 4.21 -14.32
CA PHE A 322 -20.24 5.03 -13.28
C PHE A 322 -21.03 6.22 -13.89
N GLY A 323 -20.39 6.98 -14.78
CA GLY A 323 -21.04 8.11 -15.45
C GLY A 323 -22.18 7.69 -16.39
N ALA A 324 -22.07 6.51 -17.02
CA ALA A 324 -23.11 5.97 -17.89
C ALA A 324 -24.39 5.62 -17.11
N MET A 325 -24.27 5.19 -15.84
CA MET A 325 -25.41 4.88 -14.97
C MET A 325 -26.26 6.12 -14.65
N GLY A 326 -25.71 7.33 -14.66
CA GLY A 326 -26.45 8.57 -14.47
C GLY A 326 -27.52 8.85 -15.53
N ARG A 327 -27.57 8.04 -16.60
CA ARG A 327 -28.67 8.08 -17.57
C ARG A 327 -29.92 7.34 -17.09
N LEU A 328 -29.77 6.46 -16.08
CA LEU A 328 -30.88 5.65 -15.57
C LEU A 328 -31.67 6.37 -14.47
N SER A 329 -31.01 7.23 -13.70
CA SER A 329 -31.63 8.01 -12.63
C SER A 329 -30.76 9.22 -12.29
N PRO A 330 -31.38 10.30 -11.72
CA PRO A 330 -30.62 11.52 -11.38
C PRO A 330 -29.54 11.30 -10.34
N ASP A 331 -29.75 10.37 -9.41
CA ASP A 331 -28.82 10.07 -8.32
C ASP A 331 -28.35 8.63 -8.38
N LEU A 332 -27.22 8.36 -7.75
CA LEU A 332 -26.61 7.05 -7.72
C LEU A 332 -25.94 6.81 -6.36
N MET A 333 -26.38 5.78 -5.66
CA MET A 333 -25.66 5.30 -4.49
C MET A 333 -24.59 4.30 -4.94
N LEU A 334 -23.38 4.53 -4.51
CA LEU A 334 -22.23 3.68 -4.78
C LEU A 334 -21.69 3.11 -3.46
N GLN A 335 -21.57 1.81 -3.37
CA GLN A 335 -20.84 1.13 -2.29
C GLN A 335 -19.43 0.75 -2.77
N ASP A 336 -18.53 0.50 -1.81
CA ASP A 336 -17.14 0.16 -2.07
C ASP A 336 -16.66 -0.86 -1.03
N ALA A 337 -17.33 -1.99 -0.97
CA ALA A 337 -16.97 -3.07 -0.05
C ALA A 337 -15.97 -4.02 -0.69
N VAL A 338 -15.15 -4.67 0.13
CA VAL A 338 -14.27 -5.75 -0.33
C VAL A 338 -14.61 -7.03 0.38
N VAL A 339 -14.65 -8.13 -0.38
CA VAL A 339 -14.89 -9.46 0.15
C VAL A 339 -13.79 -10.43 -0.28
N PRO A 340 -13.57 -11.54 0.43
CA PRO A 340 -12.73 -12.60 -0.10
C PRO A 340 -13.24 -13.03 -1.48
N ARG A 341 -12.35 -13.15 -2.47
CA ARG A 341 -12.73 -13.50 -3.85
C ARG A 341 -13.53 -14.78 -3.93
N SER A 342 -13.19 -15.75 -3.10
CA SER A 342 -13.91 -17.02 -2.95
C SER A 342 -15.38 -16.85 -2.55
N ARG A 343 -15.76 -15.68 -2.00
CA ARG A 343 -17.13 -15.37 -1.55
C ARG A 343 -17.87 -14.45 -2.53
N LEU A 344 -17.24 -14.04 -3.64
CA LEU A 344 -17.87 -13.16 -4.63
C LEU A 344 -19.21 -13.68 -5.16
N PRO A 345 -19.37 -14.96 -5.58
CA PRO A 345 -20.65 -15.46 -6.09
C PRO A 345 -21.79 -15.30 -5.06
N GLU A 346 -21.52 -15.66 -3.80
CA GLU A 346 -22.49 -15.56 -2.70
C GLU A 346 -22.93 -14.11 -2.46
N VAL A 347 -21.96 -13.20 -2.40
CA VAL A 347 -22.26 -11.78 -2.09
C VAL A 347 -22.96 -11.09 -3.25
N LEU A 348 -22.58 -11.38 -4.50
CA LEU A 348 -23.29 -10.86 -5.68
C LEU A 348 -24.73 -11.33 -5.73
N ALA A 349 -24.97 -12.62 -5.53
CA ALA A 349 -26.33 -13.16 -5.50
C ALA A 349 -27.19 -12.51 -4.41
N GLU A 350 -26.62 -12.28 -3.20
CA GLU A 350 -27.34 -11.61 -2.12
C GLU A 350 -27.56 -10.12 -2.40
N THR A 351 -26.60 -9.44 -3.05
CA THR A 351 -26.75 -8.04 -3.46
C THR A 351 -27.95 -7.83 -4.39
N TYR A 352 -28.16 -8.73 -5.37
CA TYR A 352 -29.36 -8.67 -6.22
C TYR A 352 -30.64 -8.99 -5.46
N ARG A 353 -30.64 -10.00 -4.54
CA ARG A 353 -31.81 -10.30 -3.70
C ARG A 353 -32.16 -9.13 -2.78
N ILE A 354 -31.18 -8.42 -2.25
CA ILE A 354 -31.41 -7.20 -1.47
C ILE A 354 -32.07 -6.15 -2.36
N GLY A 355 -31.59 -5.93 -3.58
CA GLY A 355 -32.22 -5.05 -4.54
C GLY A 355 -33.71 -5.39 -4.76
N GLU A 356 -34.01 -6.66 -5.05
CA GLU A 356 -35.39 -7.15 -5.23
C GLU A 356 -36.25 -6.94 -3.99
N ARG A 357 -35.71 -7.24 -2.79
CA ARG A 357 -36.41 -7.08 -1.50
C ARG A 357 -36.86 -5.63 -1.25
N TYR A 358 -36.04 -4.66 -1.67
CA TYR A 358 -36.33 -3.24 -1.50
C TYR A 358 -36.98 -2.61 -2.74
N GLY A 359 -37.25 -3.40 -3.81
CA GLY A 359 -37.81 -2.89 -5.07
C GLY A 359 -36.88 -1.91 -5.79
N LEU A 360 -35.57 -2.14 -5.73
CA LEU A 360 -34.52 -1.29 -6.30
C LEU A 360 -33.79 -2.01 -7.42
N ARG A 361 -33.32 -1.25 -8.38
CA ARG A 361 -32.37 -1.75 -9.38
C ARG A 361 -30.97 -1.74 -8.79
N VAL A 362 -30.25 -2.82 -8.98
CA VAL A 362 -28.83 -2.90 -8.63
C VAL A 362 -28.04 -3.25 -9.88
N ALA A 363 -26.96 -2.53 -10.10
CA ALA A 363 -25.98 -2.82 -11.14
C ALA A 363 -24.60 -3.00 -10.51
N ASN A 364 -23.69 -3.70 -11.20
CA ASN A 364 -22.38 -3.98 -10.67
C ASN A 364 -21.29 -3.76 -11.73
N VAL A 365 -20.27 -2.98 -11.35
CA VAL A 365 -19.03 -2.83 -12.13
C VAL A 365 -17.87 -2.69 -11.15
N PHE A 366 -16.97 -3.67 -11.08
CA PHE A 366 -16.05 -3.75 -9.96
C PHE A 366 -14.75 -4.47 -10.26
N HIS A 367 -13.76 -4.29 -9.36
CA HIS A 367 -12.45 -4.93 -9.42
C HIS A 367 -12.55 -6.37 -8.92
N ALA A 368 -12.95 -7.28 -9.81
CA ALA A 368 -13.22 -8.67 -9.44
C ALA A 368 -11.95 -9.39 -8.94
N GLY A 369 -10.80 -9.07 -9.53
CA GLY A 369 -9.50 -9.62 -9.12
C GLY A 369 -9.10 -9.31 -7.68
N ASP A 370 -9.58 -8.19 -7.13
CA ASP A 370 -9.32 -7.78 -5.73
C ASP A 370 -10.46 -8.16 -4.78
N GLY A 371 -11.62 -8.58 -5.30
CA GLY A 371 -12.84 -8.77 -4.53
C GLY A 371 -13.51 -7.46 -4.10
N ASN A 372 -13.14 -6.34 -4.74
CA ASN A 372 -13.64 -5.00 -4.40
C ASN A 372 -14.91 -4.71 -5.21
N LEU A 373 -16.05 -4.84 -4.56
CA LEU A 373 -17.39 -4.68 -5.11
C LEU A 373 -17.83 -3.22 -5.14
N HIS A 374 -18.41 -2.81 -6.28
CA HIS A 374 -19.06 -1.50 -6.42
C HIS A 374 -20.53 -1.66 -6.84
N PRO A 375 -21.42 -2.09 -5.94
CA PRO A 375 -22.85 -2.05 -6.22
C PRO A 375 -23.31 -0.62 -6.46
N LEU A 376 -24.04 -0.44 -7.55
CA LEU A 376 -24.61 0.83 -8.01
C LEU A 376 -26.12 0.75 -7.91
N ILE A 377 -26.72 1.63 -7.11
CA ILE A 377 -28.18 1.71 -6.94
C ILE A 377 -28.65 3.06 -7.48
N PRO A 378 -29.19 3.10 -8.73
CA PRO A 378 -29.77 4.32 -9.29
C PRO A 378 -31.08 4.65 -8.58
N PHE A 379 -31.30 5.94 -8.22
CA PHE A 379 -32.48 6.40 -7.53
C PHE A 379 -32.74 7.89 -7.78
N ASP A 380 -33.87 8.39 -7.31
CA ASP A 380 -34.20 9.82 -7.32
C ASP A 380 -34.26 10.33 -5.87
N SER A 381 -33.27 11.13 -5.46
CA SER A 381 -33.19 11.68 -4.10
C SER A 381 -34.36 12.61 -3.71
N ARG A 382 -35.18 13.04 -4.67
CA ARG A 382 -36.42 13.80 -4.43
C ARG A 382 -37.55 12.90 -3.92
N ASP A 383 -37.49 11.59 -4.17
CA ASP A 383 -38.35 10.58 -3.56
C ASP A 383 -37.74 10.11 -2.24
N LEU A 384 -38.30 10.60 -1.13
CA LEU A 384 -37.79 10.30 0.22
C LEU A 384 -38.00 8.82 0.59
N ASP A 385 -39.06 8.16 0.10
CA ASP A 385 -39.31 6.73 0.34
C ASP A 385 -38.26 5.88 -0.42
N GLU A 386 -37.97 6.21 -1.68
CA GLU A 386 -36.93 5.53 -2.45
C GLU A 386 -35.57 5.77 -1.79
N THR A 387 -35.27 6.99 -1.35
CA THR A 387 -34.02 7.33 -0.65
C THR A 387 -33.83 6.48 0.60
N GLU A 388 -34.87 6.29 1.42
CA GLU A 388 -34.79 5.46 2.62
C GLU A 388 -34.61 3.96 2.28
N ARG A 389 -35.31 3.46 1.26
CA ARG A 389 -35.11 2.09 0.76
C ARG A 389 -33.70 1.84 0.25
N VAL A 390 -33.10 2.82 -0.47
CA VAL A 390 -31.72 2.79 -0.95
C VAL A 390 -30.74 2.76 0.23
N ARG A 391 -30.95 3.59 1.26
CA ARG A 391 -30.13 3.62 2.47
C ARG A 391 -30.14 2.26 3.19
N LEU A 392 -31.34 1.66 3.36
CA LEU A 392 -31.51 0.35 4.01
C LEU A 392 -30.89 -0.77 3.19
N ALA A 393 -31.06 -0.76 1.87
CA ALA A 393 -30.43 -1.72 0.97
C ALA A 393 -28.88 -1.62 1.02
N GLY A 394 -28.34 -0.40 0.99
CA GLY A 394 -26.90 -0.17 1.12
C GLY A 394 -26.35 -0.69 2.45
N GLN A 395 -27.07 -0.48 3.55
CA GLN A 395 -26.70 -1.01 4.87
C GLN A 395 -26.69 -2.55 4.87
N ALA A 396 -27.72 -3.18 4.30
CA ALA A 396 -27.82 -4.65 4.22
C ALA A 396 -26.71 -5.27 3.37
N ILE A 397 -26.36 -4.64 2.24
CA ILE A 397 -25.22 -5.06 1.40
C ILE A 397 -23.91 -4.97 2.19
N MET A 398 -23.68 -3.86 2.88
CA MET A 398 -22.46 -3.63 3.66
C MET A 398 -22.33 -4.66 4.79
N GLN A 399 -23.43 -4.93 5.49
CA GLN A 399 -23.47 -5.94 6.55
C GLN A 399 -23.13 -7.32 5.99
N LYS A 400 -23.72 -7.71 4.84
CA LYS A 400 -23.40 -8.99 4.18
C LYS A 400 -21.93 -9.10 3.81
N CYS A 401 -21.33 -8.04 3.31
CA CYS A 401 -19.90 -8.02 2.98
C CYS A 401 -19.02 -8.27 4.21
N VAL A 402 -19.35 -7.66 5.34
CA VAL A 402 -18.60 -7.86 6.61
C VAL A 402 -18.82 -9.27 7.16
N GLU A 403 -20.04 -9.82 7.11
CA GLU A 403 -20.37 -11.17 7.58
C GLU A 403 -19.53 -12.26 6.89
N VAL A 404 -19.18 -12.08 5.62
CA VAL A 404 -18.33 -13.03 4.89
C VAL A 404 -16.84 -12.82 5.11
N GLY A 405 -16.44 -11.91 6.00
CA GLY A 405 -15.04 -11.60 6.34
C GLY A 405 -14.42 -10.49 5.49
N GLY A 406 -15.26 -9.66 4.88
CA GLY A 406 -14.87 -8.50 4.09
C GLY A 406 -14.71 -7.21 4.91
N THR A 407 -14.69 -6.06 4.21
CA THR A 407 -14.56 -4.73 4.78
C THR A 407 -15.54 -3.73 4.14
N ILE A 408 -15.76 -2.60 4.81
CA ILE A 408 -16.72 -1.55 4.38
C ILE A 408 -16.19 -0.63 3.29
N THR A 409 -14.88 -0.61 3.04
CA THR A 409 -14.28 0.22 2.01
C THR A 409 -12.95 -0.36 1.55
N GLY A 410 -12.78 -0.46 0.24
CA GLY A 410 -11.58 -0.96 -0.40
C GLY A 410 -10.60 0.14 -0.79
N GLU A 411 -11.12 1.24 -1.35
CA GLU A 411 -10.32 2.31 -1.93
C GLU A 411 -10.88 3.73 -1.79
N HIS A 412 -12.19 3.90 -1.47
CA HIS A 412 -12.81 5.23 -1.39
C HIS A 412 -12.56 5.95 -0.07
N GLY A 413 -12.12 5.26 0.97
CA GLY A 413 -12.03 5.79 2.33
C GLY A 413 -13.33 5.66 3.10
N VAL A 414 -13.26 6.01 4.38
CA VAL A 414 -14.39 6.02 5.31
C VAL A 414 -15.08 7.38 5.32
N GLY A 415 -14.30 8.45 5.36
CA GLY A 415 -14.80 9.81 5.47
C GLY A 415 -15.70 10.00 6.68
N PHE A 416 -16.77 10.78 6.50
CA PHE A 416 -17.87 10.81 7.46
C PHE A 416 -19.05 9.92 7.01
N ASP A 417 -19.20 9.67 5.72
CA ASP A 417 -20.30 8.90 5.14
C ASP A 417 -20.37 7.45 5.67
N LYS A 418 -19.21 6.79 5.75
CA LYS A 418 -19.10 5.39 6.19
C LYS A 418 -18.67 5.22 7.65
N SER A 419 -18.43 6.32 8.39
CA SER A 419 -17.94 6.22 9.78
C SER A 419 -18.87 5.42 10.69
N ALA A 420 -20.20 5.50 10.48
CA ALA A 420 -21.20 4.73 11.23
C ALA A 420 -21.07 3.20 11.04
N TYR A 421 -20.39 2.73 10.00
CA TYR A 421 -20.17 1.29 9.75
C TYR A 421 -18.87 0.77 10.38
N MET A 422 -18.00 1.62 10.91
CA MET A 422 -16.75 1.21 11.57
C MET A 422 -16.95 0.15 12.66
N PRO A 423 -17.99 0.24 13.53
CA PRO A 423 -18.27 -0.78 14.55
C PRO A 423 -18.64 -2.16 14.00
N LEU A 424 -18.98 -2.30 12.71
CA LEU A 424 -19.17 -3.63 12.08
C LEU A 424 -17.85 -4.40 11.94
N ILE A 425 -16.71 -3.69 11.85
CA ILE A 425 -15.41 -4.28 11.62
C ILE A 425 -14.53 -4.23 12.86
N PHE A 426 -14.53 -3.11 13.57
CA PHE A 426 -13.62 -2.81 14.66
C PHE A 426 -14.34 -2.72 16.00
N SER A 427 -13.75 -3.29 17.03
CA SER A 427 -14.19 -3.14 18.42
C SER A 427 -13.92 -1.71 18.92
N ASP A 428 -14.49 -1.38 20.07
CA ASP A 428 -14.20 -0.10 20.74
C ASP A 428 -12.72 0.02 21.11
N ASP A 429 -12.04 -1.07 21.48
CA ASP A 429 -10.61 -1.09 21.75
C ASP A 429 -9.77 -0.82 20.50
N ASP A 430 -10.16 -1.38 19.35
CA ASP A 430 -9.49 -1.13 18.06
C ASP A 430 -9.61 0.35 17.69
N MET A 431 -10.81 0.92 17.79
CA MET A 431 -11.08 2.32 17.50
C MET A 431 -10.38 3.25 18.50
N ALA A 432 -10.35 2.88 19.77
CA ALA A 432 -9.60 3.63 20.79
C ALA A 432 -8.09 3.65 20.50
N ALA A 433 -7.52 2.54 20.03
CA ALA A 433 -6.11 2.50 19.58
C ALA A 433 -5.86 3.43 18.39
N MET A 434 -6.78 3.48 17.42
CA MET A 434 -6.72 4.43 16.31
C MET A 434 -6.76 5.89 16.79
N LEU A 435 -7.65 6.22 17.73
CA LEU A 435 -7.76 7.56 18.32
C LEU A 435 -6.50 7.96 19.09
N ARG A 436 -5.84 7.02 19.80
CA ARG A 436 -4.54 7.28 20.47
C ARG A 436 -3.49 7.73 19.43
N VAL A 437 -3.41 7.06 18.29
CA VAL A 437 -2.47 7.45 17.21
C VAL A 437 -2.86 8.82 16.65
N ARG A 438 -4.14 9.06 16.38
CA ARG A 438 -4.62 10.37 15.92
C ARG A 438 -4.21 11.48 16.89
N SER A 439 -4.39 11.29 18.21
CA SER A 439 -4.03 12.28 19.23
C SER A 439 -2.53 12.58 19.25
N ALA A 440 -1.66 11.64 18.85
CA ALA A 440 -0.23 11.90 18.73
C ALA A 440 0.12 12.80 17.53
N PHE A 441 -0.61 12.68 16.42
CA PHE A 441 -0.44 13.52 15.23
C PHE A 441 -1.16 14.86 15.36
N ASP A 442 -2.37 14.85 15.88
CA ASP A 442 -3.22 16.05 16.05
C ASP A 442 -3.78 16.14 17.47
N PRO A 443 -2.97 16.63 18.43
CA PRO A 443 -3.42 16.80 19.81
C PRO A 443 -4.57 17.80 19.98
N SER A 444 -4.75 18.69 19.02
CA SER A 444 -5.78 19.74 19.04
C SER A 444 -7.13 19.30 18.47
N GLY A 445 -7.16 18.19 17.70
CA GLY A 445 -8.35 17.69 17.03
C GLY A 445 -8.85 18.58 15.89
N LEU A 446 -8.01 19.45 15.32
CA LEU A 446 -8.39 20.43 14.29
C LEU A 446 -8.22 19.92 12.86
N CYS A 447 -7.44 18.85 12.65
CA CYS A 447 -7.22 18.23 11.35
C CYS A 447 -8.44 17.41 10.92
N ASN A 448 -9.15 17.88 9.93
CA ASN A 448 -10.29 17.19 9.31
C ASN A 448 -11.21 16.47 10.29
N PRO A 449 -11.81 17.20 11.26
CA PRO A 449 -12.58 16.60 12.35
C PRO A 449 -13.86 15.92 11.84
N GLY A 450 -14.34 14.91 12.61
CA GLY A 450 -15.57 14.16 12.30
C GLY A 450 -15.42 13.15 11.17
N LYS A 451 -14.19 12.73 10.83
CA LYS A 451 -13.91 11.73 9.81
C LYS A 451 -13.39 10.43 10.42
N ILE A 452 -13.62 9.33 9.72
CA ILE A 452 -13.14 7.97 9.95
C ILE A 452 -13.76 7.33 11.19
N ILE A 453 -13.48 7.83 12.38
CA ILE A 453 -13.92 7.24 13.64
C ILE A 453 -15.21 7.92 14.10
N PRO A 454 -16.31 7.17 14.35
CA PRO A 454 -17.53 7.74 14.89
C PRO A 454 -17.29 8.29 16.30
N ALA A 455 -18.12 9.25 16.73
CA ALA A 455 -18.08 9.75 18.11
C ALA A 455 -18.42 8.58 19.06
N LEU A 456 -17.46 8.14 19.86
CA LEU A 456 -17.67 7.06 20.84
C LEU A 456 -18.54 7.58 21.98
N SER A 457 -19.55 6.81 22.38
CA SER A 457 -20.42 7.11 23.50
C SER A 457 -19.64 6.88 24.80
N GLY A 458 -18.96 7.91 25.30
CA GLY A 458 -18.26 7.79 26.60
C GLY A 458 -17.00 8.60 26.82
N CYS A 459 -16.34 9.13 25.78
CA CYS A 459 -15.20 10.04 25.96
C CYS A 459 -15.66 11.50 25.93
N GLY A 460 -15.42 12.22 27.02
CA GLY A 460 -15.85 13.59 27.24
C GLY A 460 -15.13 14.66 26.42
N GLU A 461 -15.05 14.50 25.11
CA GLU A 461 -14.57 15.56 24.22
C GLU A 461 -15.65 15.89 23.17
N GLY A 462 -16.13 17.13 23.31
CA GLY A 462 -16.83 17.91 22.30
C GLY A 462 -18.09 17.30 21.69
N ARG A 463 -19.26 17.66 22.21
CA ARG A 463 -20.55 17.50 21.54
C ARG A 463 -20.45 17.97 20.07
N VAL A 464 -20.21 17.04 19.16
CA VAL A 464 -20.58 17.22 17.77
C VAL A 464 -22.06 16.88 17.67
N VAL A 465 -22.89 17.90 17.55
CA VAL A 465 -24.30 17.74 17.26
C VAL A 465 -24.40 17.15 15.84
N ALA A 466 -24.60 15.85 15.74
CA ALA A 466 -25.12 15.25 14.54
C ALA A 466 -26.57 15.74 14.41
N THR A 467 -26.81 16.77 13.61
CA THR A 467 -28.14 17.19 13.21
C THR A 467 -28.66 16.25 12.15
N THR A 468 -29.05 15.08 12.54
CA THR A 468 -30.18 14.32 12.02
C THR A 468 -30.83 13.72 13.23
N GLU A 469 -32.06 14.07 13.47
CA GLU A 469 -32.90 13.53 14.54
C GLU A 469 -32.98 12.01 14.41
N PHE A 470 -32.04 11.32 15.02
CA PHE A 470 -32.20 9.91 15.30
C PHE A 470 -33.18 9.80 16.47
N ASN A 471 -34.41 9.46 16.14
CA ASN A 471 -35.54 9.37 17.06
C ASN A 471 -35.19 8.43 18.24
N ALA A 472 -35.27 8.96 19.47
CA ALA A 472 -35.04 8.19 20.71
C ALA A 472 -35.90 6.93 20.84
N GLU A 473 -36.95 6.83 20.07
CA GLU A 473 -37.87 5.67 20.01
C GLU A 473 -37.28 4.51 19.19
N THR A 474 -36.51 4.81 18.16
CA THR A 474 -35.76 3.80 17.39
C THR A 474 -34.61 3.22 18.19
N GLN A 475 -33.97 4.03 19.04
CA GLN A 475 -32.89 3.58 19.92
C GLN A 475 -33.42 2.64 21.01
N ARG A 476 -34.58 2.95 21.63
CA ARG A 476 -35.20 2.10 22.66
C ARG A 476 -35.69 0.78 22.08
N ARG A 477 -36.17 0.73 20.86
CA ARG A 477 -36.48 -0.53 20.15
C ARG A 477 -35.26 -1.37 19.88
N ARG A 478 -34.14 -0.73 19.45
CA ARG A 478 -32.86 -1.41 19.25
C ARG A 478 -32.27 -1.97 20.54
N ASP A 479 -32.36 -1.24 21.64
CA ASP A 479 -31.85 -1.70 22.94
C ASP A 479 -32.65 -2.89 23.47
N ALA A 480 -33.95 -2.95 23.21
CA ALA A 480 -34.83 -4.08 23.58
C ALA A 480 -34.69 -5.30 22.61
N GLU A 481 -34.30 -5.06 21.34
CA GLU A 481 -33.96 -6.13 20.39
C GLU A 481 -32.53 -6.62 20.61
N LYS A 482 -31.58 -5.75 20.97
CA LYS A 482 -30.21 -6.13 21.35
C LYS A 482 -30.16 -7.05 22.57
N GLU A 483 -31.04 -6.91 23.55
CA GLU A 483 -31.13 -7.87 24.67
C GLU A 483 -31.67 -9.26 24.24
N LYS A 484 -32.38 -9.33 23.12
CA LYS A 484 -32.84 -10.62 22.55
C LYS A 484 -31.88 -11.19 21.50
N GLU A 485 -31.14 -10.36 20.78
CA GLU A 485 -30.20 -10.76 19.78
C GLU A 485 -28.74 -10.83 20.27
N ALA A 486 -28.42 -10.32 21.46
CA ALA A 486 -27.09 -10.43 22.08
C ALA A 486 -26.60 -11.87 22.30
N VAL A 487 -27.50 -12.86 22.09
CA VAL A 487 -27.15 -14.29 22.08
C VAL A 487 -26.76 -14.81 20.70
N ALA A 488 -26.91 -14.00 19.60
CA ALA A 488 -26.71 -14.46 18.22
C ALA A 488 -25.70 -13.67 17.39
N LEU A 489 -25.10 -12.59 17.90
CA LEU A 489 -24.13 -11.76 17.15
C LEU A 489 -22.74 -11.74 17.81
N THR A 490 -22.24 -12.91 18.17
CA THR A 490 -20.81 -13.10 18.26
C THR A 490 -20.29 -13.27 16.85
N THR A 491 -19.66 -12.22 16.33
CA THR A 491 -18.89 -12.32 15.09
C THR A 491 -17.99 -13.56 15.16
N PRO A 492 -17.94 -14.42 14.13
CA PRO A 492 -17.16 -15.66 14.16
C PRO A 492 -15.66 -15.49 14.45
N TYR A 493 -15.19 -14.26 14.54
CA TYR A 493 -13.77 -13.90 14.69
C TYR A 493 -13.31 -13.54 16.12
N SER A 494 -14.23 -13.22 17.04
CA SER A 494 -13.84 -12.77 18.40
C SER A 494 -13.60 -13.91 19.40
N LEU A 495 -13.89 -15.16 19.04
CA LEU A 495 -13.87 -16.31 19.95
C LEU A 495 -12.95 -17.47 19.52
N LEU A 496 -11.96 -17.27 18.65
CA LEU A 496 -10.98 -18.34 18.40
C LEU A 496 -9.94 -18.32 19.53
N PRO A 497 -9.91 -19.33 20.40
CA PRO A 497 -8.85 -19.53 21.37
C PRO A 497 -7.60 -20.00 20.60
N THR A 498 -6.49 -19.39 20.83
CA THR A 498 -5.16 -19.62 20.24
C THR A 498 -5.04 -19.30 18.74
N PRO A 499 -3.98 -18.56 18.33
CA PRO A 499 -3.72 -18.29 16.93
C PRO A 499 -3.53 -19.60 16.14
N HIS A 500 -4.38 -19.82 15.15
CA HIS A 500 -4.33 -21.01 14.30
C HIS A 500 -3.83 -20.64 12.90
N PHE A 501 -3.15 -21.58 12.24
CA PHE A 501 -2.85 -21.45 10.84
C PHE A 501 -4.14 -21.58 10.01
N LEU A 502 -4.49 -20.51 9.28
CA LEU A 502 -5.64 -20.44 8.39
C LEU A 502 -5.17 -20.08 6.99
N HIS A 503 -5.47 -20.91 6.01
CA HIS A 503 -5.09 -20.69 4.62
C HIS A 503 -6.33 -20.63 3.72
N SER A 504 -6.42 -19.61 2.90
CA SER A 504 -7.43 -19.43 1.84
C SER A 504 -6.73 -19.40 0.48
N PRO A 505 -6.49 -20.57 -0.14
CA PRO A 505 -5.71 -20.65 -1.37
C PRO A 505 -6.30 -19.85 -2.53
N ALA A 506 -7.63 -19.86 -2.69
CA ALA A 506 -8.32 -19.10 -3.73
C ALA A 506 -8.21 -17.58 -3.56
N ASP A 507 -7.93 -17.13 -2.33
CA ASP A 507 -7.78 -15.71 -2.00
C ASP A 507 -6.31 -15.27 -1.98
N LEU A 508 -5.34 -16.19 -2.06
CA LEU A 508 -3.90 -15.96 -1.84
C LEU A 508 -3.65 -15.27 -0.50
N VAL A 509 -4.28 -15.76 0.56
CA VAL A 509 -4.19 -15.19 1.91
C VAL A 509 -3.98 -16.30 2.93
N ALA A 510 -3.05 -16.11 3.85
CA ALA A 510 -2.90 -16.97 5.00
C ALA A 510 -2.66 -16.17 6.28
N THR A 511 -3.21 -16.69 7.38
CA THR A 511 -3.04 -16.16 8.73
C THR A 511 -2.28 -17.18 9.56
N ALA A 512 -1.31 -16.74 10.36
CA ALA A 512 -0.50 -17.62 11.19
C ALA A 512 -0.11 -16.96 12.53
N PRO A 513 0.19 -17.79 13.56
CA PRO A 513 0.81 -17.31 14.79
C PRO A 513 2.15 -16.61 14.53
N ALA A 514 2.42 -15.54 15.27
CA ALA A 514 3.65 -14.76 15.12
C ALA A 514 4.94 -15.56 15.45
N GLU A 515 4.85 -16.59 16.29
CA GLU A 515 5.96 -17.47 16.65
C GLU A 515 6.30 -18.52 15.57
N MET A 516 5.40 -18.77 14.60
CA MET A 516 5.69 -19.68 13.49
C MET A 516 6.89 -19.19 12.68
N THR A 517 7.78 -20.08 12.30
CA THR A 517 8.92 -19.72 11.44
C THR A 517 8.49 -19.52 9.98
N LEU A 518 9.20 -18.68 9.24
CA LEU A 518 8.95 -18.46 7.80
C LEU A 518 9.10 -19.78 7.01
N ARG A 519 10.05 -20.62 7.39
CA ARG A 519 10.24 -21.94 6.77
C ARG A 519 9.00 -22.82 6.95
N GLU A 520 8.55 -23.01 8.19
CA GLU A 520 7.37 -23.81 8.50
C GLU A 520 6.12 -23.29 7.80
N PHE A 521 5.96 -21.95 7.76
CA PHE A 521 4.86 -21.31 7.07
C PHE A 521 4.87 -21.64 5.57
N ASN A 522 6.02 -21.45 4.91
CA ASN A 522 6.17 -21.73 3.49
C ASN A 522 6.06 -23.23 3.14
N GLU A 523 6.48 -24.13 4.02
CA GLU A 523 6.29 -25.57 3.84
C GLU A 523 4.80 -25.94 3.75
N ARG A 524 3.96 -25.38 4.64
CA ARG A 524 2.50 -25.58 4.60
C ARG A 524 1.85 -24.97 3.35
N LEU A 525 2.31 -23.82 2.88
CA LEU A 525 1.76 -23.15 1.70
C LEU A 525 2.10 -23.88 0.39
N ARG A 526 3.21 -24.60 0.33
CA ARG A 526 3.65 -25.32 -0.88
C ARG A 526 2.69 -26.41 -1.34
N GLU A 527 1.88 -26.97 -0.45
CA GLU A 527 0.82 -27.93 -0.80
C GLU A 527 -0.17 -27.35 -1.83
N HIS A 528 -0.34 -26.02 -1.81
CA HIS A 528 -1.20 -25.28 -2.74
C HIS A 528 -0.40 -24.49 -3.78
N ARG A 529 0.88 -24.80 -3.99
CA ARG A 529 1.79 -24.07 -4.90
C ARG A 529 1.82 -22.56 -4.60
N GLN A 530 1.82 -22.19 -3.32
CA GLN A 530 1.87 -20.80 -2.85
C GLN A 530 3.02 -20.61 -1.88
N TRP A 531 3.42 -19.35 -1.69
CA TRP A 531 4.46 -18.99 -0.73
C TRP A 531 4.35 -17.54 -0.29
N LEU A 532 5.01 -17.22 0.81
CA LEU A 532 5.29 -15.86 1.25
C LEU A 532 6.70 -15.49 0.78
N PRO A 533 6.84 -14.59 -0.22
CA PRO A 533 8.13 -14.30 -0.85
C PRO A 533 8.97 -13.33 -0.01
N LEU A 534 9.35 -13.75 1.18
CA LEU A 534 10.26 -13.05 2.07
C LEU A 534 11.54 -13.86 2.24
N ASP A 535 12.67 -13.15 2.25
CA ASP A 535 14.00 -13.72 2.42
C ASP A 535 14.86 -12.86 3.37
N PRO A 536 14.38 -12.61 4.61
CA PRO A 536 15.15 -11.83 5.58
C PRO A 536 16.46 -12.54 5.92
N PRO A 537 17.42 -11.84 6.51
CA PRO A 537 18.55 -12.49 7.12
C PRO A 537 18.10 -13.57 8.12
N ASP A 538 18.80 -14.72 8.14
CA ASP A 538 18.43 -15.91 8.93
C ASP A 538 17.02 -16.48 8.62
N ALA A 539 16.57 -16.38 7.40
CA ALA A 539 15.21 -16.76 6.95
C ALA A 539 14.79 -18.17 7.45
N ALA A 540 15.74 -19.08 7.60
CA ALA A 540 15.48 -20.44 8.05
C ALA A 540 14.94 -20.55 9.49
N THR A 541 15.31 -19.61 10.36
CA THR A 541 14.94 -19.62 11.79
C THR A 541 14.14 -18.39 12.21
N ALA A 542 13.98 -17.42 11.31
CA ALA A 542 13.24 -16.19 11.57
C ALA A 542 11.75 -16.51 11.77
N THR A 543 11.16 -16.01 12.87
CA THR A 543 9.72 -16.08 13.11
C THR A 543 8.99 -15.00 12.34
N LEU A 544 7.73 -15.25 11.97
CA LEU A 544 6.88 -14.29 11.26
C LEU A 544 6.73 -12.98 12.06
N GLY A 545 6.53 -13.07 13.37
CA GLY A 545 6.45 -11.91 14.25
C GLY A 545 7.76 -11.12 14.30
N GLY A 546 8.91 -11.79 14.38
CA GLY A 546 10.23 -11.16 14.35
C GLY A 546 10.48 -10.42 13.03
N ILE A 547 10.15 -11.06 11.90
CA ILE A 547 10.26 -10.47 10.57
C ILE A 547 9.41 -9.20 10.44
N VAL A 548 8.17 -9.24 10.89
CA VAL A 548 7.26 -8.08 10.81
C VAL A 548 7.66 -7.00 11.81
N ALA A 549 7.95 -7.36 13.06
CA ALA A 549 8.36 -6.39 14.08
C ALA A 549 9.63 -5.60 13.70
N THR A 550 10.52 -6.21 12.89
CA THR A 550 11.76 -5.56 12.42
C THR A 550 11.65 -5.01 10.99
N ASN A 551 10.54 -5.28 10.29
CA ASN A 551 10.40 -5.04 8.86
C ASN A 551 11.60 -5.60 8.06
N ALA A 552 12.09 -6.77 8.47
CA ALA A 552 13.28 -7.39 7.89
C ALA A 552 13.00 -7.91 6.49
N ALA A 553 13.76 -7.45 5.53
CA ALA A 553 13.62 -7.83 4.14
C ALA A 553 14.99 -8.10 3.50
N GLY A 554 15.03 -9.05 2.60
CA GLY A 554 16.19 -9.42 1.80
C GLY A 554 16.06 -9.01 0.33
N PRO A 555 16.79 -9.65 -0.56
CA PRO A 555 16.84 -9.40 -2.01
C PRO A 555 15.50 -9.45 -2.72
N LEU A 556 14.60 -10.36 -2.35
CA LEU A 556 13.26 -10.51 -2.94
C LEU A 556 12.38 -9.27 -2.78
N ALA A 557 12.73 -8.37 -1.85
CA ALA A 557 12.03 -7.11 -1.70
C ALA A 557 12.10 -6.21 -2.95
N LEU A 558 13.03 -6.47 -3.87
CA LEU A 558 13.10 -5.79 -5.16
C LEU A 558 11.81 -5.94 -5.96
N HIS A 559 11.28 -7.14 -6.02
CA HIS A 559 10.09 -7.51 -6.80
C HIS A 559 8.82 -7.60 -5.97
N TYR A 560 8.89 -8.28 -4.82
CA TYR A 560 7.71 -8.60 -4.00
C TYR A 560 7.41 -7.60 -2.90
N GLY A 561 8.34 -6.70 -2.59
CA GLY A 561 8.23 -5.76 -1.48
C GLY A 561 8.76 -6.31 -0.16
N ALA A 562 8.75 -5.46 0.86
CA ALA A 562 9.13 -5.77 2.24
C ALA A 562 7.91 -6.31 3.03
N PRO A 563 8.06 -6.78 4.28
CA PRO A 563 6.94 -7.21 5.10
C PRO A 563 5.78 -6.21 5.14
N ARG A 564 6.07 -4.89 5.21
CA ARG A 564 5.06 -3.83 5.19
C ARG A 564 4.12 -3.85 3.98
N ASN A 565 4.54 -4.45 2.86
CA ASN A 565 3.76 -4.56 1.62
C ASN A 565 2.96 -5.87 1.53
N LEU A 566 3.27 -6.85 2.38
CA LEU A 566 2.67 -8.18 2.34
C LEU A 566 1.75 -8.47 3.54
N VAL A 567 1.87 -7.72 4.62
CA VAL A 567 0.96 -7.80 5.78
C VAL A 567 -0.36 -7.14 5.43
N LEU A 568 -1.47 -7.89 5.59
CA LEU A 568 -2.84 -7.44 5.39
C LEU A 568 -3.55 -7.10 6.71
N GLY A 569 -3.18 -7.77 7.78
CA GLY A 569 -3.75 -7.54 9.10
C GLY A 569 -2.97 -8.27 10.18
N MET A 570 -3.22 -7.91 11.43
CA MET A 570 -2.61 -8.55 12.58
C MET A 570 -3.45 -8.39 13.85
N ARG A 571 -3.19 -9.27 14.82
CA ARG A 571 -3.64 -9.11 16.21
C ARG A 571 -2.45 -8.75 17.06
N VAL A 572 -2.62 -7.73 17.88
CA VAL A 572 -1.55 -7.20 18.72
C VAL A 572 -2.04 -7.07 20.15
N LYS A 573 -1.24 -7.52 21.08
CA LYS A 573 -1.44 -7.29 22.51
C LYS A 573 -0.67 -6.05 22.92
N LEU A 574 -1.40 -5.04 23.35
CA LEU A 574 -0.83 -3.77 23.81
C LEU A 574 -0.17 -3.92 25.19
N PRO A 575 0.72 -2.96 25.62
CA PRO A 575 1.39 -3.02 26.92
C PRO A 575 0.43 -3.03 28.12
N ASP A 576 -0.77 -2.46 27.98
CA ASP A 576 -1.82 -2.47 29.01
C ASP A 576 -2.59 -3.80 29.09
N GLY A 577 -2.30 -4.76 28.21
CA GLY A 577 -2.95 -6.05 28.11
C GLY A 577 -4.13 -6.12 27.13
N THR A 578 -4.55 -4.98 26.58
CA THR A 578 -5.64 -4.91 25.60
C THR A 578 -5.24 -5.63 24.29
N ASN A 579 -6.14 -6.43 23.75
CA ASN A 579 -5.95 -7.05 22.44
C ASN A 579 -6.64 -6.21 21.38
N ILE A 580 -5.90 -5.81 20.36
CA ILE A 580 -6.45 -5.09 19.21
C ILE A 580 -6.23 -5.85 17.92
N LYS A 581 -7.12 -5.57 16.97
CA LYS A 581 -7.04 -6.03 15.59
C LYS A 581 -6.77 -4.83 14.67
N THR A 582 -5.91 -5.01 13.68
CA THR A 582 -5.70 -4.04 12.60
C THR A 582 -5.74 -4.75 11.25
N GLY A 583 -6.26 -4.06 10.23
CA GLY A 583 -6.43 -4.63 8.89
C GLY A 583 -7.46 -5.76 8.83
N GLY A 584 -7.26 -6.71 7.92
CA GLY A 584 -8.20 -7.82 7.69
C GLY A 584 -7.60 -8.96 6.88
N ARG A 585 -8.47 -9.70 6.19
CA ARG A 585 -8.08 -10.84 5.34
C ARG A 585 -8.35 -10.59 3.86
N VAL A 586 -8.60 -9.36 3.48
CA VAL A 586 -8.83 -8.94 2.10
C VAL A 586 -7.64 -8.12 1.58
N VAL A 587 -7.40 -8.16 0.29
CA VAL A 587 -6.21 -7.54 -0.32
C VAL A 587 -6.29 -6.03 -0.46
N LYS A 588 -7.51 -5.46 -0.44
CA LYS A 588 -7.77 -4.01 -0.37
C LYS A 588 -8.54 -3.72 0.90
N ASN A 589 -8.05 -2.82 1.72
CA ASN A 589 -8.72 -2.37 2.93
C ASN A 589 -8.19 -1.00 3.34
N VAL A 590 -9.03 0.01 3.23
CA VAL A 590 -8.74 1.37 3.69
C VAL A 590 -9.68 1.80 4.82
N ALA A 591 -10.30 0.85 5.51
CA ALA A 591 -11.15 1.12 6.65
C ALA A 591 -10.32 1.49 7.89
N GLY A 592 -10.42 2.73 8.31
CA GLY A 592 -9.68 3.25 9.47
C GLY A 592 -8.19 3.48 9.20
N TYR A 593 -7.43 3.71 10.27
CA TYR A 593 -5.98 3.90 10.14
C TYR A 593 -5.27 2.56 10.04
N ASP A 594 -4.32 2.43 9.13
CA ASP A 594 -3.53 1.20 8.99
C ASP A 594 -2.47 1.10 10.11
N LEU A 595 -2.92 0.72 11.30
CA LEU A 595 -2.03 0.49 12.44
C LEU A 595 -1.07 -0.69 12.17
N GLY A 596 -1.39 -1.58 11.24
CA GLY A 596 -0.51 -2.66 10.81
C GLY A 596 0.83 -2.14 10.29
N LYS A 597 0.82 -1.01 9.58
CA LYS A 597 2.03 -0.31 9.15
C LYS A 597 2.82 0.21 10.35
N LEU A 598 2.14 0.76 11.35
CA LEU A 598 2.78 1.30 12.55
C LEU A 598 3.47 0.21 13.38
N PHE A 599 2.85 -0.97 13.52
CA PHE A 599 3.44 -2.09 14.25
C PHE A 599 4.55 -2.78 13.47
N THR A 600 4.52 -2.72 12.13
CA THR A 600 5.59 -3.23 11.27
C THR A 600 6.83 -2.34 11.41
N GLY A 601 7.96 -2.92 11.84
CA GLY A 601 9.19 -2.17 12.11
C GLY A 601 9.25 -1.53 13.50
N SER A 602 8.20 -1.67 14.35
CA SER A 602 8.15 -1.08 15.70
C SER A 602 9.07 -1.76 16.72
N GLN A 603 9.74 -2.84 16.37
CA GLN A 603 10.61 -3.65 17.25
C GLN A 603 9.87 -4.22 18.49
N GLY A 604 8.55 -4.30 18.44
CA GLY A 604 7.73 -4.72 19.56
C GLY A 604 7.53 -3.65 20.65
N GLU A 605 7.99 -2.42 20.42
CA GLU A 605 7.89 -1.33 21.42
C GLU A 605 6.46 -0.85 21.67
N LEU A 606 5.57 -1.01 20.68
CA LEU A 606 4.17 -0.58 20.75
C LEU A 606 3.22 -1.68 21.21
N GLY A 607 3.65 -2.94 21.12
CA GLY A 607 2.85 -4.10 21.49
C GLY A 607 3.44 -5.40 20.95
N ARG A 608 2.94 -6.53 21.45
CA ARG A 608 3.35 -7.86 21.00
C ARG A 608 2.43 -8.35 19.91
N ILE A 609 2.98 -8.58 18.73
CA ILE A 609 2.27 -9.20 17.63
C ILE A 609 1.99 -10.66 17.99
N GLU A 610 0.74 -11.11 17.89
CA GLU A 610 0.32 -12.47 18.23
C GLU A 610 -0.06 -13.27 17.00
N GLU A 611 -0.68 -12.64 16.00
CA GLU A 611 -1.15 -13.27 14.78
C GLU A 611 -0.96 -12.31 13.60
N ILE A 612 -0.64 -12.84 12.43
CA ILE A 612 -0.39 -12.03 11.23
C ILE A 612 -1.09 -12.67 10.03
N THR A 613 -1.76 -11.85 9.25
CA THR A 613 -2.34 -12.21 7.96
C THR A 613 -1.49 -11.66 6.84
N PHE A 614 -1.09 -12.53 5.92
CA PHE A 614 -0.24 -12.19 4.78
C PHE A 614 -0.95 -12.37 3.44
N LYS A 615 -0.62 -11.47 2.50
CA LYS A 615 -0.84 -11.65 1.08
C LYS A 615 0.22 -12.60 0.52
N LEU A 616 -0.23 -13.65 -0.15
CA LEU A 616 0.64 -14.68 -0.72
C LEU A 616 0.88 -14.45 -2.21
N ARG A 617 1.84 -15.21 -2.73
CA ARG A 617 2.12 -15.30 -4.16
C ARG A 617 2.11 -16.76 -4.61
N PRO A 618 1.75 -17.04 -5.88
CA PRO A 618 1.97 -18.37 -6.45
C PRO A 618 3.46 -18.68 -6.50
N LEU A 619 3.81 -19.95 -6.33
CA LEU A 619 5.18 -20.42 -6.58
C LEU A 619 5.48 -20.30 -8.09
N PRO A 620 6.65 -19.78 -8.47
CA PRO A 620 7.08 -19.76 -9.86
C PRO A 620 7.28 -21.19 -10.40
N ASP A 621 7.08 -21.36 -11.70
CA ASP A 621 7.34 -22.64 -12.37
C ASP A 621 8.85 -22.88 -12.59
N SER A 622 9.63 -21.80 -12.65
CA SER A 622 11.08 -21.80 -12.78
C SER A 622 11.70 -20.71 -11.92
N ASP A 623 12.79 -21.00 -11.23
CA ASP A 623 13.50 -20.09 -10.34
C ASP A 623 15.03 -20.37 -10.43
N ILE A 624 15.69 -19.61 -11.27
CA ILE A 624 17.10 -19.77 -11.65
C ILE A 624 17.88 -18.51 -11.32
N THR A 625 19.07 -18.68 -10.79
CA THR A 625 20.02 -17.60 -10.53
C THR A 625 21.19 -17.67 -11.51
N VAL A 626 21.46 -16.54 -12.14
CA VAL A 626 22.67 -16.33 -12.92
C VAL A 626 23.68 -15.60 -12.06
N ALA A 627 24.84 -16.20 -11.86
CA ALA A 627 25.98 -15.60 -11.16
C ALA A 627 27.06 -15.22 -12.17
N ILE A 628 27.59 -14.00 -12.07
CA ILE A 628 28.65 -13.48 -12.94
C ILE A 628 29.76 -12.96 -12.06
N CYS A 629 31.00 -13.45 -12.27
CA CYS A 629 32.18 -13.06 -11.51
C CYS A 629 33.00 -11.97 -12.23
N GLY A 630 33.62 -11.08 -11.46
CA GLY A 630 34.50 -10.06 -12.03
C GLY A 630 34.76 -8.87 -11.09
N PRO A 631 35.43 -7.82 -11.63
CA PRO A 631 35.73 -6.61 -10.89
C PRO A 631 34.45 -5.86 -10.47
N ARG A 632 34.41 -5.36 -9.22
CA ARG A 632 33.29 -4.67 -8.61
C ARG A 632 32.65 -3.58 -9.50
N ALA A 633 33.49 -2.69 -10.06
CA ALA A 633 32.99 -1.58 -10.88
C ALA A 633 32.36 -2.05 -12.18
N THR A 634 32.91 -3.08 -12.82
CA THR A 634 32.38 -3.68 -14.05
C THR A 634 31.05 -4.34 -13.79
N LEU A 635 30.94 -5.16 -12.74
CA LEU A 635 29.71 -5.84 -12.37
C LEU A 635 28.61 -4.87 -11.93
N TRP A 636 29.00 -3.78 -11.24
CA TRP A 636 28.08 -2.69 -10.93
C TRP A 636 27.46 -2.08 -12.19
N GLN A 637 28.29 -1.68 -13.15
CA GLN A 637 27.82 -1.10 -14.40
C GLN A 637 26.91 -2.08 -15.16
N MET A 638 27.29 -3.36 -15.19
CA MET A 638 26.50 -4.42 -15.81
C MET A 638 25.14 -4.56 -15.12
N GLY A 639 25.11 -4.72 -13.81
CA GLY A 639 23.87 -4.86 -13.06
C GLY A 639 22.92 -3.66 -13.23
N ARG A 640 23.47 -2.43 -13.30
CA ARG A 640 22.68 -1.24 -13.62
C ARG A 640 22.14 -1.27 -15.06
N LYS A 641 22.89 -1.77 -16.03
CA LYS A 641 22.40 -1.98 -17.40
C LYS A 641 21.29 -3.02 -17.44
N LEU A 642 21.42 -4.14 -16.71
CA LEU A 642 20.37 -5.17 -16.61
C LEU A 642 19.09 -4.61 -15.98
N TRP A 643 19.20 -3.82 -14.91
CA TRP A 643 18.09 -3.15 -14.28
C TRP A 643 17.34 -2.20 -15.20
N LEU A 644 18.09 -1.33 -15.90
CA LEU A 644 17.53 -0.35 -16.83
C LEU A 644 16.94 -0.99 -18.10
N ALA A 645 17.46 -2.15 -18.52
CA ALA A 645 16.92 -2.92 -19.64
C ALA A 645 15.56 -3.60 -19.37
N ASN A 646 14.99 -3.38 -18.20
CA ASN A 646 13.66 -3.89 -17.81
C ASN A 646 13.51 -5.42 -17.92
N LEU A 647 14.57 -6.16 -17.56
CA LEU A 647 14.57 -7.63 -17.58
C LEU A 647 13.73 -8.23 -16.43
N GLN A 648 13.29 -7.44 -15.47
CA GLN A 648 12.43 -7.82 -14.35
C GLN A 648 12.96 -9.00 -13.51
N PRO A 649 14.25 -9.05 -13.10
CA PRO A 649 14.70 -10.07 -12.18
C PRO A 649 14.00 -9.88 -10.83
N VAL A 650 13.69 -10.97 -10.13
CA VAL A 650 13.06 -10.90 -8.80
C VAL A 650 14.04 -10.46 -7.73
N ALA A 651 15.34 -10.67 -7.94
CA ALA A 651 16.43 -10.11 -7.14
C ALA A 651 17.63 -9.80 -8.03
N LEU A 652 18.39 -8.75 -7.70
CA LEU A 652 19.59 -8.34 -8.43
C LEU A 652 20.60 -7.77 -7.44
N GLU A 653 21.61 -8.56 -7.08
CA GLU A 653 22.53 -8.29 -5.99
C GLU A 653 23.97 -8.31 -6.45
N LEU A 654 24.76 -7.37 -5.94
CA LEU A 654 26.21 -7.38 -6.02
C LEU A 654 26.77 -7.81 -4.66
N THR A 655 27.63 -8.82 -4.63
CA THR A 655 28.22 -9.34 -3.39
C THR A 655 29.73 -9.15 -3.39
N GLY A 656 30.29 -8.98 -2.17
CA GLY A 656 31.73 -8.84 -2.00
C GLY A 656 32.51 -10.14 -2.21
N PRO A 657 33.84 -10.08 -2.37
CA PRO A 657 34.68 -11.25 -2.64
C PRO A 657 34.58 -12.34 -1.57
N ALA A 658 34.53 -11.97 -0.29
CA ALA A 658 34.38 -12.92 0.79
C ALA A 658 33.06 -13.71 0.68
N VAL A 659 31.94 -13.02 0.38
CA VAL A 659 30.64 -13.65 0.17
C VAL A 659 30.66 -14.59 -1.04
N ALA A 660 31.26 -14.14 -2.16
CA ALA A 660 31.37 -14.94 -3.38
C ALA A 660 32.12 -16.26 -3.13
N ARG A 661 33.22 -16.21 -2.36
CA ARG A 661 33.96 -17.41 -1.95
C ARG A 661 33.15 -18.35 -1.07
N MET A 662 32.42 -17.79 -0.08
CA MET A 662 31.59 -18.60 0.85
C MET A 662 30.40 -19.26 0.15
N LEU A 663 29.92 -18.66 -0.95
CA LEU A 663 28.90 -19.25 -1.83
C LEU A 663 29.49 -20.25 -2.86
N GLU A 664 30.79 -20.54 -2.78
CA GLU A 664 31.49 -21.44 -3.69
C GLU A 664 31.32 -21.06 -5.17
N LEU A 665 31.27 -19.75 -5.46
CA LEU A 665 31.21 -19.26 -6.82
C LEU A 665 32.59 -19.26 -7.49
N PRO A 666 32.68 -19.50 -8.80
CA PRO A 666 33.96 -19.61 -9.51
C PRO A 666 34.60 -18.22 -9.74
N CYS A 667 34.65 -17.39 -8.72
CA CYS A 667 35.24 -16.05 -8.74
C CYS A 667 36.69 -16.07 -8.29
N GLY A 668 37.52 -15.19 -8.88
CA GLY A 668 38.88 -14.95 -8.41
C GLY A 668 38.90 -14.42 -6.97
N ALA A 669 40.07 -14.49 -6.32
CA ALA A 669 40.19 -14.18 -4.88
C ALA A 669 39.69 -12.77 -4.51
N ASP A 670 39.89 -11.78 -5.37
CA ASP A 670 39.49 -10.38 -5.15
C ASP A 670 38.28 -9.98 -6.02
N GLU A 671 37.61 -10.94 -6.67
CA GLU A 671 36.45 -10.68 -7.53
C GLU A 671 35.14 -10.70 -6.74
N CYS A 672 34.21 -9.84 -7.15
CA CYS A 672 32.84 -9.81 -6.70
C CYS A 672 31.96 -10.77 -7.53
N ALA A 673 30.74 -11.03 -7.07
CA ALA A 673 29.73 -11.70 -7.86
C ALA A 673 28.47 -10.83 -8.03
N LEU A 674 27.97 -10.77 -9.27
CA LEU A 674 26.67 -10.24 -9.60
C LEU A 674 25.68 -11.41 -9.68
N LEU A 675 24.64 -11.39 -8.82
CA LEU A 675 23.63 -12.41 -8.74
C LEU A 675 22.30 -11.85 -9.30
N ALA A 676 21.78 -12.45 -10.35
CA ALA A 676 20.48 -12.11 -10.93
C ALA A 676 19.54 -13.31 -10.80
N ARG A 677 18.51 -13.19 -9.96
CA ARG A 677 17.46 -14.21 -9.76
C ARG A 677 16.32 -13.97 -10.72
N CYS A 678 16.05 -14.94 -11.57
CA CYS A 678 14.99 -14.97 -12.56
C CYS A 678 13.94 -15.99 -12.11
N ALA A 679 12.71 -15.56 -11.85
CA ALA A 679 11.64 -16.44 -11.42
C ALA A 679 10.32 -16.08 -12.12
N GLY A 680 9.58 -17.09 -12.55
CA GLY A 680 8.32 -16.93 -13.30
C GLY A 680 7.96 -18.19 -14.06
N THR A 681 7.36 -18.05 -15.24
CA THR A 681 7.16 -19.17 -16.15
C THR A 681 8.49 -19.61 -16.77
N ILE A 682 8.56 -20.84 -17.27
CA ILE A 682 9.77 -21.37 -17.93
C ILE A 682 10.17 -20.47 -19.11
N ALA A 683 9.22 -20.01 -19.90
CA ALA A 683 9.48 -19.15 -21.05
C ALA A 683 10.09 -17.78 -20.63
N GLN A 684 9.56 -17.17 -19.56
CA GLN A 684 10.05 -15.91 -19.03
C GLN A 684 11.47 -16.05 -18.48
N THR A 685 11.74 -17.07 -17.67
CA THR A 685 13.07 -17.28 -17.08
C THR A 685 14.12 -17.61 -18.13
N SER A 686 13.82 -18.48 -19.09
CA SER A 686 14.73 -18.81 -20.21
C SER A 686 15.08 -17.58 -21.04
N TRP A 687 14.08 -16.74 -21.33
CA TRP A 687 14.31 -15.48 -22.03
C TRP A 687 15.18 -14.51 -21.22
N GLN A 688 14.89 -14.33 -19.93
CA GLN A 688 15.68 -13.46 -19.06
C GLN A 688 17.14 -13.90 -19.01
N ILE A 689 17.42 -15.20 -18.85
CA ILE A 689 18.75 -15.78 -18.83
C ILE A 689 19.47 -15.49 -20.15
N SER A 690 18.82 -15.75 -21.28
CA SER A 690 19.40 -15.48 -22.60
C SER A 690 19.76 -13.99 -22.80
N GLN A 691 18.93 -13.07 -22.26
CA GLN A 691 19.21 -11.64 -22.31
C GLN A 691 20.37 -11.23 -21.40
N ILE A 692 20.51 -11.85 -20.22
CA ILE A 692 21.64 -11.63 -19.32
C ILE A 692 22.92 -12.13 -19.97
N GLN A 693 22.91 -13.33 -20.54
CA GLN A 693 24.05 -13.91 -21.28
C GLN A 693 24.49 -13.02 -22.44
N ALA A 694 23.54 -12.54 -23.24
CA ALA A 694 23.82 -11.66 -24.39
C ALA A 694 24.42 -10.29 -24.01
N LYS A 695 24.20 -9.84 -22.77
CA LYS A 695 24.69 -8.56 -22.25
C LYS A 695 25.94 -8.72 -21.37
N SER A 696 26.33 -9.95 -21.02
CA SER A 696 27.60 -10.26 -20.37
C SER A 696 28.70 -10.40 -21.46
N ASP A 697 29.86 -9.85 -21.18
CA ASP A 697 31.03 -10.06 -22.06
C ASP A 697 31.45 -11.54 -21.98
N ALA A 698 31.81 -12.13 -23.12
CA ALA A 698 32.19 -13.54 -23.26
C ALA A 698 33.39 -13.99 -22.39
N THR A 699 34.07 -13.03 -21.75
CA THR A 699 35.26 -13.24 -20.90
C THR A 699 34.90 -13.42 -19.43
N GLN A 700 33.62 -13.24 -19.02
CA GLN A 700 33.19 -13.34 -17.65
C GLN A 700 32.62 -14.73 -17.40
N GLY A 701 33.10 -15.40 -16.33
CA GLY A 701 32.56 -16.69 -15.90
C GLY A 701 31.07 -16.57 -15.52
N LEU A 702 30.17 -17.13 -16.32
CA LEU A 702 28.75 -17.17 -16.05
C LEU A 702 28.37 -18.56 -15.58
N LEU A 703 27.67 -18.60 -14.45
CA LEU A 703 27.18 -19.83 -13.83
C LEU A 703 25.67 -19.72 -13.65
N GLU A 704 24.93 -20.74 -14.08
CA GLU A 704 23.51 -20.93 -13.80
C GLU A 704 23.37 -21.96 -12.67
N ARG A 705 22.54 -21.62 -11.66
CA ARG A 705 22.19 -22.55 -10.55
C ARG A 705 20.72 -22.40 -10.18
N HIS A 706 20.15 -23.44 -9.61
CA HIS A 706 18.86 -23.30 -8.93
C HIS A 706 18.98 -22.30 -7.78
N SER A 707 17.95 -21.48 -7.62
CA SER A 707 17.99 -20.38 -6.65
C SER A 707 18.05 -20.88 -5.20
N ASP A 708 17.54 -22.06 -4.90
CA ASP A 708 17.64 -22.71 -3.58
C ASP A 708 19.07 -23.14 -3.20
N GLU A 709 20.00 -23.21 -4.15
CA GLU A 709 21.42 -23.48 -3.89
C GLU A 709 22.20 -22.23 -3.45
N ILE A 710 21.67 -21.02 -3.66
CA ILE A 710 22.39 -19.75 -3.40
C ILE A 710 21.73 -18.92 -2.28
N TRP A 711 20.45 -18.62 -2.43
CA TRP A 711 19.80 -17.60 -1.59
C TRP A 711 19.63 -17.96 -0.12
N PRO A 712 19.35 -19.24 0.25
CA PRO A 712 19.31 -19.62 1.66
C PRO A 712 20.67 -19.46 2.35
N TYR A 713 21.77 -19.79 1.64
CA TYR A 713 23.13 -19.62 2.17
C TYR A 713 23.50 -18.13 2.29
N LEU A 714 23.16 -17.32 1.30
CA LEU A 714 23.38 -15.87 1.36
C LEU A 714 22.62 -15.26 2.54
N SER A 715 21.37 -15.66 2.76
CA SER A 715 20.57 -15.21 3.90
C SER A 715 21.22 -15.60 5.24
N ALA A 716 21.71 -16.83 5.37
CA ALA A 716 22.38 -17.32 6.58
C ALA A 716 23.71 -16.60 6.85
N LEU A 717 24.55 -16.42 5.83
CA LEU A 717 25.82 -15.69 5.93
C LEU A 717 25.63 -14.25 6.43
N LEU A 718 24.62 -13.58 5.94
CA LEU A 718 24.36 -12.20 6.28
C LEU A 718 23.53 -12.05 7.56
N GLY A 719 22.87 -13.10 8.02
CA GLY A 719 22.21 -13.17 9.33
C GLY A 719 23.18 -13.25 10.50
N ALA A 720 24.38 -13.83 10.25
CA ALA A 720 25.47 -13.97 11.22
C ALA A 720 25.10 -14.69 12.54
N LYS A 721 24.02 -15.49 12.57
CA LYS A 721 23.67 -16.32 13.73
C LYS A 721 24.68 -17.44 13.95
N GLU A 722 25.16 -18.03 12.86
CA GLU A 722 26.17 -19.08 12.91
C GLU A 722 27.57 -18.56 13.25
N LEU A 723 27.79 -17.26 13.04
CA LEU A 723 28.98 -16.57 13.51
C LEU A 723 28.77 -16.24 15.00
N ALA A 724 28.96 -17.22 15.88
CA ALA A 724 28.73 -17.14 17.34
C ALA A 724 29.64 -16.12 18.07
N LEU A 725 29.99 -15.02 17.45
CA LEU A 725 30.97 -14.07 17.86
C LEU A 725 30.31 -12.82 18.48
N THR A 726 30.65 -12.53 19.72
CA THR A 726 30.15 -11.40 20.52
C THR A 726 30.58 -10.04 19.99
N ASN A 727 31.53 -9.98 19.03
CA ASN A 727 32.20 -8.76 18.60
C ASN A 727 31.97 -8.39 17.13
N TRP A 728 30.82 -8.73 16.55
CA TRP A 728 30.52 -8.38 15.17
C TRP A 728 29.64 -7.14 15.06
N LEU A 729 29.95 -6.28 14.10
CA LEU A 729 29.10 -5.19 13.65
C LEU A 729 28.27 -5.64 12.46
N ILE A 730 26.96 -5.49 12.56
CA ILE A 730 26.04 -5.70 11.45
C ILE A 730 25.24 -4.42 11.27
N TRP A 731 25.32 -3.88 10.06
CA TRP A 731 24.50 -2.73 9.72
C TRP A 731 23.92 -2.84 8.32
N ARG A 732 22.83 -2.15 8.13
CA ARG A 732 22.25 -1.94 6.82
C ARG A 732 22.23 -0.47 6.50
N ALA A 733 22.42 -0.17 5.21
CA ALA A 733 22.25 1.16 4.67
C ALA A 733 21.19 1.13 3.55
N GLN A 734 20.47 2.21 3.41
CA GLN A 734 19.59 2.47 2.28
C GLN A 734 20.18 3.64 1.50
N ALA A 735 20.69 3.37 0.32
CA ALA A 735 21.20 4.36 -0.61
C ALA A 735 20.25 4.48 -1.82
N LEU A 736 20.37 5.55 -2.60
CA LEU A 736 19.76 5.53 -3.93
C LEU A 736 20.44 4.41 -4.74
N PRO A 737 19.68 3.62 -5.53
CA PRO A 737 20.23 2.53 -6.30
C PRO A 737 21.45 2.93 -7.14
N GLY A 738 21.44 4.13 -7.73
CA GLY A 738 22.59 4.68 -8.49
C GLY A 738 23.80 5.09 -7.65
N GLN A 739 23.66 5.23 -6.34
CA GLN A 739 24.71 5.67 -5.41
C GLN A 739 25.24 4.55 -4.52
N ALA A 740 24.66 3.36 -4.57
CA ALA A 740 25.04 2.26 -3.68
C ALA A 740 26.52 1.86 -3.82
N LEU A 741 27.10 1.93 -5.03
CA LEU A 741 28.53 1.67 -5.24
C LEU A 741 29.43 2.71 -4.52
N ALA A 742 29.05 3.97 -4.56
CA ALA A 742 29.79 5.02 -3.84
C ALA A 742 29.77 4.75 -2.35
N HIS A 743 28.61 4.43 -1.79
CA HIS A 743 28.47 4.09 -0.37
C HIS A 743 29.28 2.85 0.04
N ILE A 744 29.32 1.81 -0.82
CA ILE A 744 30.19 0.64 -0.60
C ILE A 744 31.65 1.06 -0.55
N ASN A 745 32.10 1.91 -1.48
CA ASN A 745 33.49 2.35 -1.53
C ASN A 745 33.86 3.20 -0.31
N GLU A 746 33.04 4.18 0.06
CA GLU A 746 33.21 5.00 1.27
C GLU A 746 33.28 4.14 2.53
N THR A 747 32.39 3.15 2.66
CA THR A 747 32.41 2.21 3.76
C THR A 747 33.72 1.42 3.81
N ARG A 748 34.20 0.95 2.67
CA ARG A 748 35.45 0.19 2.56
C ARG A 748 36.68 1.04 2.91
N GLU A 749 36.72 2.26 2.41
CA GLU A 749 37.79 3.23 2.72
C GLU A 749 37.80 3.53 4.22
N MET A 750 36.65 3.81 4.80
CA MET A 750 36.49 4.03 6.25
C MET A 750 37.01 2.83 7.05
N LEU A 751 36.55 1.63 6.74
CA LEU A 751 36.96 0.41 7.46
C LEU A 751 38.45 0.13 7.33
N ALA A 752 39.05 0.40 6.16
CA ALA A 752 40.48 0.21 5.94
C ALA A 752 41.36 1.08 6.88
N THR A 753 40.87 2.24 7.33
CA THR A 753 41.61 3.10 8.28
C THR A 753 41.72 2.51 9.69
N PHE A 754 40.88 1.54 10.03
CA PHE A 754 40.82 0.90 11.34
C PHE A 754 41.44 -0.52 11.36
N LEU A 755 41.79 -1.05 10.18
CA LEU A 755 42.35 -2.40 10.09
C LEU A 755 43.87 -2.40 10.41
N PRO A 756 44.34 -3.45 11.11
CA PRO A 756 45.78 -3.72 11.19
C PRO A 756 46.40 -3.92 9.80
N HIS A 757 47.60 -3.45 9.57
CA HIS A 757 48.32 -3.47 8.29
C HIS A 757 48.47 -4.88 7.66
N ASN A 758 48.27 -5.95 8.42
CA ASN A 758 48.41 -7.35 8.00
C ASN A 758 47.11 -8.03 7.60
N LEU A 759 45.96 -7.32 7.70
CA LEU A 759 44.63 -7.87 7.33
C LEU A 759 44.15 -7.22 6.04
N LYS A 760 43.71 -8.04 5.10
CA LYS A 760 42.97 -7.58 3.91
C LYS A 760 41.51 -7.40 4.26
N LEU A 761 40.97 -6.24 3.91
CA LEU A 761 39.56 -5.93 4.16
C LEU A 761 38.59 -6.96 3.52
N ASP A 762 38.90 -7.40 2.31
CA ASP A 762 38.09 -8.35 1.53
C ASP A 762 38.09 -9.78 2.08
N ASP A 763 38.93 -10.09 3.08
CA ASP A 763 38.92 -11.38 3.75
C ASP A 763 37.92 -11.41 4.93
N GLY A 764 37.61 -10.25 5.54
CA GLY A 764 36.74 -10.16 6.71
C GLY A 764 35.42 -9.41 6.52
N LEU A 765 35.29 -8.57 5.49
CA LEU A 765 34.08 -7.80 5.25
C LEU A 765 33.09 -8.60 4.37
N LEU A 766 31.98 -9.01 4.96
CA LEU A 766 30.86 -9.56 4.20
C LEU A 766 29.90 -8.42 3.83
N TRP A 767 29.53 -8.34 2.56
CA TRP A 767 28.56 -7.37 2.12
C TRP A 767 27.78 -7.81 0.88
N GLN A 768 26.57 -7.30 0.78
CA GLN A 768 25.73 -7.36 -0.43
C GLN A 768 25.04 -6.02 -0.68
N ALA A 769 24.68 -5.76 -1.91
CA ALA A 769 23.99 -4.54 -2.32
C ALA A 769 22.99 -4.80 -3.44
N GLY A 770 21.74 -4.42 -3.21
CA GLY A 770 20.65 -4.47 -4.19
C GLY A 770 20.78 -3.37 -5.23
N LEU A 771 20.95 -3.73 -6.49
CA LEU A 771 21.21 -2.79 -7.59
C LEU A 771 19.96 -2.06 -8.10
N GLY A 772 18.78 -2.55 -7.75
CA GLY A 772 17.50 -1.95 -8.11
C GLY A 772 16.78 -1.25 -6.95
N ASN A 773 17.05 -1.65 -5.70
CA ASN A 773 16.40 -1.09 -4.50
C ASN A 773 17.35 -0.29 -3.59
N GLY A 774 18.66 -0.34 -3.82
CA GLY A 774 19.65 0.41 -3.04
C GLY A 774 19.88 -0.06 -1.61
N ARG A 775 19.39 -1.26 -1.25
CA ARG A 775 19.62 -1.88 0.06
C ARG A 775 21.02 -2.45 0.11
N ILE A 776 21.77 -2.09 1.13
CA ILE A 776 23.13 -2.59 1.35
C ILE A 776 23.20 -3.16 2.75
N ARG A 777 23.82 -4.32 2.90
CA ARG A 777 24.07 -4.94 4.19
C ARG A 777 25.55 -5.24 4.33
N PHE A 778 26.08 -4.96 5.50
CA PHE A 778 27.44 -5.21 5.87
C PHE A 778 27.50 -6.03 7.15
N VAL A 779 28.47 -6.96 7.20
CA VAL A 779 28.81 -7.77 8.36
C VAL A 779 30.33 -7.74 8.51
N PHE A 780 30.81 -7.28 9.65
CA PHE A 780 32.25 -7.07 9.87
C PHE A 780 32.67 -7.49 11.29
N PRO A 781 33.81 -8.16 11.46
CA PRO A 781 34.39 -8.43 12.77
C PRO A 781 34.60 -7.11 13.52
N GLY A 782 34.21 -7.06 14.78
CA GLY A 782 34.03 -5.83 15.53
C GLY A 782 35.16 -4.82 15.52
N LEU A 783 34.78 -3.57 15.33
CA LEU A 783 35.63 -2.41 15.56
C LEU A 783 35.49 -1.95 17.01
N PRO A 784 36.59 -1.53 17.67
CA PRO A 784 36.52 -0.85 18.97
C PRO A 784 35.65 0.40 18.89
N CYS A 785 34.75 0.58 19.86
CA CYS A 785 33.93 1.78 19.94
C CYS A 785 34.71 2.96 20.57
N HIS A 786 35.34 3.74 19.74
CA HIS A 786 35.99 4.99 20.10
C HIS A 786 35.45 6.16 19.28
N THR A 787 35.86 7.38 19.66
CA THR A 787 35.34 8.63 19.04
C THR A 787 35.51 8.66 17.54
N ALA A 788 36.65 8.20 17.01
CA ALA A 788 36.92 8.20 15.57
C ALA A 788 36.01 7.22 14.81
N SER A 789 35.80 6.00 15.33
CA SER A 789 34.90 5.04 14.66
C SER A 789 33.42 5.49 14.73
N ARG A 790 32.99 6.09 15.84
CA ARG A 790 31.64 6.71 15.95
C ARG A 790 31.45 7.83 14.95
N GLN A 791 32.42 8.74 14.83
CA GLN A 791 32.36 9.84 13.86
C GLN A 791 32.29 9.31 12.44
N ALA A 792 33.10 8.34 12.09
CA ALA A 792 33.11 7.73 10.77
C ALA A 792 31.75 7.10 10.39
N PHE A 793 31.07 6.41 11.32
CA PHE A 793 29.72 5.93 11.10
C PHE A 793 28.66 7.04 10.99
N THR A 794 28.85 8.14 11.73
CA THR A 794 28.00 9.33 11.61
C THR A 794 28.14 9.97 10.22
N ASP A 795 29.37 10.06 9.72
CA ASP A 795 29.66 10.61 8.40
C ASP A 795 29.10 9.71 7.28
N LEU A 796 29.24 8.38 7.38
CA LEU A 796 28.59 7.43 6.47
C LEU A 796 27.07 7.58 6.45
N ARG A 797 26.45 7.81 7.61
CA ARG A 797 25.01 8.01 7.73
C ARG A 797 24.54 9.24 6.98
N ALA A 798 25.32 10.32 6.98
CA ALA A 798 24.98 11.56 6.28
C ALA A 798 24.89 11.37 4.74
N ASN A 799 25.51 10.32 4.20
CA ASN A 799 25.59 10.04 2.76
C ASN A 799 24.56 9.00 2.27
N CYS A 800 23.62 8.57 3.11
CA CYS A 800 22.59 7.63 2.72
C CYS A 800 21.20 7.99 3.29
N ALA A 801 20.12 7.45 2.72
CA ALA A 801 18.76 7.72 3.19
C ALA A 801 18.50 7.17 4.60
N SER A 802 19.11 6.04 4.95
CA SER A 802 19.16 5.53 6.33
C SER A 802 20.37 4.62 6.53
N LEU A 803 20.93 4.63 7.72
CA LEU A 803 21.93 3.66 8.20
C LEU A 803 21.52 3.19 9.59
N VAL A 804 21.26 1.89 9.71
CA VAL A 804 20.79 1.24 10.93
C VAL A 804 21.85 0.24 11.39
N LEU A 805 22.30 0.36 12.62
CA LEU A 805 23.17 -0.60 13.26
C LEU A 805 22.32 -1.70 13.89
N GLU A 806 22.26 -2.89 13.28
CA GLU A 806 21.40 -3.99 13.72
C GLU A 806 22.02 -4.81 14.86
N LYS A 807 23.34 -4.97 14.84
CA LYS A 807 24.11 -5.67 15.87
C LYS A 807 25.43 -4.97 16.10
N ALA A 808 25.78 -4.81 17.36
CA ALA A 808 27.06 -4.23 17.77
C ALA A 808 27.49 -4.76 19.14
N PRO A 809 28.80 -4.70 19.47
CA PRO A 809 29.31 -4.92 20.81
C PRO A 809 28.65 -4.02 21.85
N ALA A 810 28.73 -4.38 23.14
CA ALA A 810 28.04 -3.67 24.23
C ALA A 810 28.47 -2.21 24.40
N ASP A 811 29.74 -1.91 24.16
CA ASP A 811 30.31 -0.56 24.20
C ASP A 811 29.72 0.41 23.16
N TRP A 812 29.33 -0.10 22.00
CA TRP A 812 28.60 0.67 21.00
C TRP A 812 27.18 0.99 21.43
N ARG A 813 26.50 0.04 22.09
CA ARG A 813 25.10 0.19 22.49
C ARG A 813 24.88 1.35 23.46
N ALA A 814 25.85 1.64 24.32
CA ALA A 814 25.74 2.70 25.32
C ALA A 814 26.01 4.11 24.77
N SER A 815 26.58 4.22 23.57
CA SER A 815 27.18 5.50 23.12
C SER A 815 26.89 5.90 21.69
N PHE A 816 26.16 5.09 20.93
CA PHE A 816 25.84 5.35 19.53
C PHE A 816 24.34 5.25 19.26
N ASP A 817 23.79 6.19 18.49
CA ASP A 817 22.42 6.11 18.01
C ASP A 817 22.28 5.02 16.94
N PHE A 818 21.59 3.92 17.26
CA PHE A 818 21.43 2.77 16.37
C PHE A 818 20.53 3.05 15.17
N TRP A 819 19.61 4.00 15.29
CA TRP A 819 18.55 4.19 14.32
C TRP A 819 18.82 5.30 13.30
N GLY A 820 19.44 6.39 13.74
CA GLY A 820 19.66 7.57 12.91
C GLY A 820 18.37 8.20 12.40
N ILE A 821 17.36 8.26 13.25
CA ILE A 821 16.04 8.83 12.91
C ILE A 821 16.12 10.36 13.01
N ASP A 822 15.48 11.06 12.06
CA ASP A 822 15.32 12.52 12.15
C ASP A 822 14.66 12.92 13.48
N GLU A 823 15.15 13.98 14.11
CA GLU A 823 14.70 14.40 15.45
C GLU A 823 13.19 14.69 15.53
N ARG A 824 12.60 15.22 14.46
CA ARG A 824 11.16 15.54 14.43
C ARG A 824 10.33 14.26 14.34
N ALA A 825 10.75 13.34 13.47
CA ALA A 825 10.15 12.01 13.39
C ALA A 825 10.31 11.24 14.71
N ALA A 826 11.48 11.31 15.35
CA ALA A 826 11.73 10.70 16.64
C ALA A 826 10.82 11.26 17.75
N ARG A 827 10.59 12.60 17.78
CA ARG A 827 9.62 13.21 18.71
C ARG A 827 8.20 12.71 18.50
N LEU A 828 7.77 12.57 17.24
CA LEU A 828 6.45 12.02 16.91
C LEU A 828 6.34 10.54 17.32
N MET A 829 7.36 9.74 17.05
CA MET A 829 7.42 8.34 17.50
C MET A 829 7.34 8.23 19.02
N ALA A 830 8.03 9.12 19.75
CA ALA A 830 7.95 9.18 21.20
C ALA A 830 6.54 9.56 21.70
N ARG A 831 5.87 10.50 21.03
CA ARG A 831 4.45 10.82 21.32
C ARG A 831 3.54 9.62 21.10
N ILE A 832 3.70 8.92 19.99
CA ILE A 832 2.94 7.70 19.69
C ILE A 832 3.19 6.64 20.76
N LYS A 833 4.45 6.35 21.08
CA LYS A 833 4.82 5.38 22.13
C LYS A 833 4.20 5.72 23.48
N ALA A 834 4.21 7.00 23.85
CA ALA A 834 3.60 7.47 25.09
C ALA A 834 2.08 7.20 25.13
N GLN A 835 1.37 7.34 24.01
CA GLN A 835 -0.07 7.03 23.92
C GLN A 835 -0.39 5.55 24.19
N PHE A 836 0.52 4.63 23.85
CA PHE A 836 0.36 3.21 24.14
C PHE A 836 0.86 2.82 25.56
N ALA A 837 1.71 3.62 26.16
CA ALA A 837 2.26 3.36 27.52
C ALA A 837 1.31 3.80 28.66
N VAL A 838 0.37 4.69 28.42
CA VAL A 838 -0.35 5.48 29.47
C VAL A 838 -1.68 4.84 29.90
N MET A 839 -1.84 3.55 30.08
CA MET A 839 -3.09 3.05 30.65
C MET A 839 -2.92 2.08 31.82
N LYS A 840 -2.36 2.56 32.94
CA LYS A 840 -2.46 1.89 34.25
C LYS A 840 -2.88 2.80 35.43
N GLN A 841 -3.42 4.00 35.18
CA GLN A 841 -3.72 4.93 36.28
C GLN A 841 -5.15 5.49 36.38
N THR A 842 -6.14 4.90 35.70
CA THR A 842 -7.53 5.26 35.97
C THR A 842 -8.40 3.99 35.96
N ALA A 843 -8.36 3.30 37.10
CA ALA A 843 -9.42 2.41 37.56
C ALA A 843 -9.83 2.83 38.97
#